data_deb457fddba025a7fd6f24489b404c78
#
_entry.id   deb457fddba025a7fd6f24489b404c78
#
_cell.length_a   1.000
_cell.length_b   1.000
_cell.length_c   1.000
_cell.angle_alpha   90.00
_cell.angle_beta   90.00
_cell.angle_gamma   90.00
#
_symmetry.space_group_name_H-M   'P 1'
#
loop_
_entity.id
_entity.type
_entity.pdbx_description
1 polymer ?
#
loop_
_entity_poly.entity_id
_entity_poly.type
_entity_poly.pdbx_seq_one_letter_code
_entity_poly.pdbx_strand_id
1 'polypeptide(L)'
;MHLKSVAAAVTVGAAVLVGCESPVPNKRLDLSCAARAEGKTERRVCVDDIVSNMTLEQKVAQMIQGEIRDVTPQDVFEYGLGSVLNGGGAFPQENKYASVQDWVELADAYYSASVDTRGGGSGIPIIWGTDAVHGHNNVMGATLFPHNIGLGATRDPELVSQIIGATAREVKATGIDWIFAPTVAVAKDARWGRTYESFSSDPAIAASFVAPIVTAMQAEGIASTAKHFIGDGGTLRGDDRGDTSMPLDELVAIHGQGYVEAIDQDVMSVMASFNSWYGEKIHGNKGILTDLLRDEMGFEGMVVSDWHGVGEVKGCTNDDCAQAVNAGVDMLMVPTDWKSLYHNTLAQAKSGEIPATRIDQAVRNILTMKIRAGLFNRGLPSSLAAKYQDQIGHPDHRGIAREAVRKSQVLLKNENQRLPLSPSGTYLVAGPGADNIGQQSGGWSVSWQGTGNSNSDFPGGTSILDGIERQVSAAGGRVVRDINADADIDAAVVVFGETPYAEMQGDAYTVAWYDKRGERKLINALVEKGIPVVAVFLTGRPMWINDLLNQSDAFVVSWLPGTEGEGIADVLLRDANDAVQFDFVGTLPMPWPALDVNAADRDMPVDEFAFPIGYGLSVTQAPLWSALSEELIGADNSLDQEVFKGGPRGSWKLFTGDKSDWTVEVTSSIAQSSSGSVVVRAVDRVVQEDSRRFTFAESGGDLSLIYMQSEYPTDLTDLNEAGGALVVEFRVVEQPTATTTLRMDCKYPCSGEVTFTKVLLDAPLGEWTRKAIPTACFADAGLSLEQVNTAFVMATAGDLTVDITEIKLATAPAIRSIVSCADLVNDTALLN
;
A
#
# COMPACT_ATOMS: atom_id res chain seq x y z
N MET A 1 73.31 53.12 26.61
CA MET A 1 72.85 54.09 27.64
C MET A 1 71.30 54.08 27.61
N HIS A 2 70.76 53.83 28.77
CA HIS A 2 69.31 53.85 29.12
C HIS A 2 68.40 52.66 28.60
N LEU A 3 68.29 51.72 29.53
CA LEU A 3 67.16 50.83 29.67
C LEU A 3 65.86 51.60 29.93
N LYS A 4 64.78 51.19 29.36
CA LYS A 4 63.42 51.38 29.89
C LYS A 4 62.73 50.06 29.91
N SER A 5 62.47 49.59 31.12
CA SER A 5 61.65 48.43 31.46
C SER A 5 60.17 48.69 31.11
N VAL A 6 59.54 47.69 30.48
CA VAL A 6 58.08 47.65 30.35
C VAL A 6 57.61 46.41 31.16
N ALA A 7 56.79 46.71 32.17
CA ALA A 7 56.11 45.67 32.98
C ALA A 7 55.01 44.99 32.20
N ALA A 8 55.04 43.68 32.11
CA ALA A 8 53.95 42.85 31.55
C ALA A 8 52.98 42.51 32.69
N ALA A 9 51.72 42.91 32.51
CA ALA A 9 50.62 42.50 33.37
C ALA A 9 50.19 41.05 32.99
N VAL A 10 50.32 40.15 33.96
CA VAL A 10 49.77 38.77 33.81
C VAL A 10 48.29 38.80 34.17
N THR A 11 47.44 38.59 33.18
CA THR A 11 46.00 38.35 33.40
C THR A 11 45.82 36.84 33.64
N VAL A 12 45.44 36.46 34.82
CA VAL A 12 45.06 35.09 35.18
C VAL A 12 43.67 34.83 34.58
N GLY A 13 43.60 34.10 33.48
CA GLY A 13 42.38 33.58 32.96
C GLY A 13 41.92 32.36 33.77
N ALA A 14 40.78 32.49 34.41
CA ALA A 14 40.09 31.33 35.02
C ALA A 14 39.62 30.37 33.90
N ALA A 15 40.27 29.23 33.79
CA ALA A 15 39.79 28.12 33.00
C ALA A 15 38.55 27.52 33.70
N VAL A 16 37.36 27.69 33.10
CA VAL A 16 36.19 26.91 33.45
C VAL A 16 36.46 25.48 32.99
N LEU A 17 36.76 24.62 33.93
CA LEU A 17 36.73 23.16 33.72
C LEU A 17 35.29 22.76 33.46
N VAL A 18 34.88 22.62 32.24
CA VAL A 18 33.70 21.81 31.84
C VAL A 18 34.05 20.38 32.24
N GLY A 19 33.49 19.97 33.36
CA GLY A 19 33.57 18.58 33.79
C GLY A 19 32.93 17.71 32.70
N CYS A 20 33.75 16.90 31.99
CA CYS A 20 33.24 15.69 31.33
C CYS A 20 32.70 14.81 32.47
N GLU A 21 31.38 14.80 32.68
CA GLU A 21 30.75 13.73 33.40
C GLU A 21 31.08 12.43 32.69
N SER A 22 31.83 11.58 33.39
CA SER A 22 32.06 10.19 32.91
C SER A 22 30.71 9.54 32.72
N PRO A 23 30.42 8.86 31.61
CA PRO A 23 29.15 8.18 31.44
C PRO A 23 28.99 7.22 32.63
N VAL A 24 27.86 7.39 33.34
CA VAL A 24 27.46 6.45 34.41
C VAL A 24 27.46 5.07 33.76
N PRO A 25 28.18 4.07 34.28
CA PRO A 25 28.20 2.75 33.68
C PRO A 25 26.75 2.23 33.64
N ASN A 26 26.21 2.02 32.44
CA ASN A 26 24.89 1.47 32.25
C ASN A 26 24.82 0.13 33.00
N LYS A 27 24.00 0.05 34.02
CA LYS A 27 23.77 -1.19 34.74
C LYS A 27 23.12 -2.15 33.78
N ARG A 28 23.78 -3.25 33.45
CA ARG A 28 23.22 -4.30 32.59
C ARG A 28 21.93 -4.81 33.22
N LEU A 29 20.83 -4.79 32.46
CA LEU A 29 19.54 -5.33 32.92
C LEU A 29 19.62 -6.84 33.07
N ASP A 30 18.98 -7.38 34.11
CA ASP A 30 18.77 -8.81 34.24
C ASP A 30 17.49 -9.19 33.47
N LEU A 31 17.66 -9.75 32.31
CA LEU A 31 16.57 -10.19 31.42
C LEU A 31 16.24 -11.68 31.58
N SER A 32 16.86 -12.37 32.58
CA SER A 32 16.72 -13.82 32.75
C SER A 32 15.29 -14.27 33.07
N CYS A 33 14.49 -13.41 33.70
CA CYS A 33 13.10 -13.70 33.99
C CYS A 33 12.25 -13.72 32.71
N ALA A 34 12.54 -12.84 31.72
CA ALA A 34 11.78 -12.73 30.47
C ALA A 34 11.83 -14.03 29.65
N ALA A 35 12.95 -14.75 29.73
CA ALA A 35 13.14 -16.04 29.09
C ALA A 35 12.32 -17.19 29.72
N ARG A 36 11.76 -16.99 30.92
CA ARG A 36 11.11 -18.05 31.72
C ARG A 36 9.67 -17.75 32.12
N ALA A 37 9.19 -16.53 31.87
CA ALA A 37 7.87 -16.06 32.30
C ALA A 37 6.76 -16.62 31.39
N GLU A 38 6.12 -17.71 31.81
CA GLU A 38 5.07 -18.38 31.04
C GLU A 38 3.67 -17.83 31.35
N GLY A 39 3.35 -17.61 32.63
CA GLY A 39 2.04 -17.12 33.07
C GLY A 39 1.89 -15.59 33.02
N LYS A 40 0.65 -15.09 32.92
CA LYS A 40 0.35 -13.65 32.93
C LYS A 40 0.92 -12.93 34.18
N THR A 41 0.80 -13.54 35.36
CA THR A 41 1.33 -12.98 36.61
C THR A 41 2.84 -12.94 36.63
N GLU A 42 3.50 -14.02 36.16
CA GLU A 42 4.96 -14.07 36.10
C GLU A 42 5.52 -13.03 35.09
N ARG A 43 4.89 -12.93 33.93
CA ARG A 43 5.25 -11.89 32.95
C ARG A 43 5.16 -10.49 33.55
N ARG A 44 4.04 -10.18 34.24
CA ARG A 44 3.87 -8.85 34.86
C ARG A 44 4.96 -8.55 35.89
N VAL A 45 5.25 -9.49 36.78
CA VAL A 45 6.30 -9.31 37.79
C VAL A 45 7.66 -9.10 37.14
N CYS A 46 7.99 -9.90 36.12
CA CYS A 46 9.24 -9.79 35.39
C CYS A 46 9.35 -8.43 34.65
N VAL A 47 8.30 -8.03 33.95
CA VAL A 47 8.26 -6.77 33.21
C VAL A 47 8.38 -5.56 34.16
N ASP A 48 7.69 -5.58 35.31
CA ASP A 48 7.80 -4.53 36.34
C ASP A 48 9.23 -4.42 36.88
N ASP A 49 9.92 -5.54 37.11
CA ASP A 49 11.31 -5.52 37.54
C ASP A 49 12.24 -4.95 36.47
N ILE A 50 12.09 -5.35 35.19
CA ILE A 50 12.89 -4.83 34.10
C ILE A 50 12.68 -3.32 33.96
N VAL A 51 11.41 -2.85 33.85
CA VAL A 51 11.05 -1.43 33.66
C VAL A 51 11.57 -0.57 34.80
N SER A 52 11.51 -1.05 36.06
CA SER A 52 12.01 -0.32 37.23
C SER A 52 13.54 -0.12 37.22
N ASN A 53 14.27 -0.95 36.50
CA ASN A 53 15.73 -0.88 36.37
C ASN A 53 16.21 -0.19 35.07
N MET A 54 15.32 0.14 34.10
CA MET A 54 15.66 0.87 32.87
C MET A 54 15.89 2.34 33.11
N THR A 55 16.83 2.94 32.39
CA THR A 55 16.96 4.39 32.31
C THR A 55 15.84 4.99 31.45
N LEU A 56 15.61 6.30 31.54
CA LEU A 56 14.60 6.97 30.72
C LEU A 56 14.91 6.88 29.22
N GLU A 57 16.19 7.02 28.86
CA GLU A 57 16.69 6.88 27.51
C GLU A 57 16.36 5.49 26.93
N GLN A 58 16.61 4.43 27.70
CA GLN A 58 16.30 3.05 27.32
C GLN A 58 14.78 2.82 27.15
N LYS A 59 13.98 3.44 28.01
CA LYS A 59 12.51 3.36 27.93
C LYS A 59 11.99 4.02 26.66
N VAL A 60 12.42 5.24 26.39
CA VAL A 60 12.01 5.97 25.19
C VAL A 60 12.45 5.24 23.91
N ALA A 61 13.67 4.69 23.88
CA ALA A 61 14.17 3.92 22.76
C ALA A 61 13.28 2.71 22.43
N GLN A 62 12.71 2.03 23.44
CA GLN A 62 11.78 0.92 23.20
C GLN A 62 10.45 1.34 22.55
N MET A 63 10.08 2.61 22.64
CA MET A 63 8.85 3.15 22.07
C MET A 63 8.99 3.54 20.59
N ILE A 64 10.19 3.50 20.02
CA ILE A 64 10.47 3.96 18.66
C ILE A 64 10.52 2.78 17.69
N GLN A 65 9.80 2.92 16.57
CA GLN A 65 9.82 2.01 15.43
C GLN A 65 10.14 2.80 14.15
N GLY A 66 11.29 2.53 13.56
CA GLY A 66 11.71 3.10 12.28
C GLY A 66 11.67 2.07 11.16
N GLU A 67 11.79 2.50 9.92
CA GLU A 67 11.70 1.66 8.72
C GLU A 67 13.09 1.19 8.28
N ILE A 68 13.19 -0.02 7.71
CA ILE A 68 14.48 -0.67 7.38
C ILE A 68 15.32 0.08 6.34
N ARG A 69 14.74 0.99 5.55
CA ARG A 69 15.47 1.88 4.63
C ARG A 69 16.22 3.00 5.37
N ASP A 70 15.71 3.40 6.55
CA ASP A 70 16.17 4.58 7.29
C ASP A 70 16.81 4.21 8.66
N VAL A 71 16.73 2.94 9.05
CA VAL A 71 17.35 2.40 10.27
C VAL A 71 18.41 1.36 9.90
N THR A 72 19.64 1.61 10.28
CA THR A 72 20.73 0.64 10.13
C THR A 72 20.94 -0.20 11.38
N PRO A 73 21.58 -1.38 11.32
CA PRO A 73 22.00 -2.11 12.52
C PRO A 73 22.90 -1.28 13.45
N GLN A 74 23.69 -0.33 12.91
CA GLN A 74 24.49 0.59 13.70
C GLN A 74 23.61 1.57 14.52
N ASP A 75 22.51 2.08 13.92
CA ASP A 75 21.55 2.91 14.64
C ASP A 75 20.89 2.13 15.79
N VAL A 76 20.52 0.87 15.56
CA VAL A 76 19.96 0.01 16.61
C VAL A 76 20.96 -0.20 17.75
N PHE A 77 22.24 -0.38 17.45
CA PHE A 77 23.29 -0.50 18.46
C PHE A 77 23.46 0.80 19.28
N GLU A 78 23.44 1.96 18.60
CA GLU A 78 23.68 3.26 19.25
C GLU A 78 22.49 3.75 20.08
N TYR A 79 21.27 3.57 19.58
CA TYR A 79 20.04 4.08 20.21
C TYR A 79 19.32 3.05 21.07
N GLY A 80 19.48 1.75 20.78
CA GLY A 80 18.77 0.68 21.49
C GLY A 80 17.28 0.61 21.15
N LEU A 81 16.94 0.83 19.87
CA LEU A 81 15.57 0.90 19.37
C LEU A 81 14.74 -0.34 19.72
N GLY A 82 13.46 -0.12 19.99
CA GLY A 82 12.53 -1.19 20.35
C GLY A 82 12.07 -2.02 19.17
N SER A 83 11.92 -1.40 18.00
CA SER A 83 11.35 -2.04 16.84
C SER A 83 11.90 -1.48 15.53
N VAL A 84 11.83 -2.30 14.48
CA VAL A 84 11.89 -1.90 13.07
C VAL A 84 10.70 -2.48 12.34
N LEU A 85 10.37 -1.91 11.18
CA LEU A 85 9.39 -2.46 10.25
C LEU A 85 9.90 -2.39 8.81
N ASN A 86 9.26 -3.13 7.93
CA ASN A 86 9.27 -2.86 6.50
C ASN A 86 7.85 -2.55 6.04
N GLY A 87 7.69 -1.43 5.37
CA GLY A 87 6.47 -1.11 4.64
C GLY A 87 6.41 -1.84 3.29
N GLY A 88 5.31 -1.66 2.56
CA GLY A 88 5.17 -2.20 1.22
C GLY A 88 6.26 -1.66 0.29
N GLY A 89 7.01 -2.56 -0.36
CA GLY A 89 8.10 -2.17 -1.27
C GLY A 89 9.41 -1.80 -0.59
N ALA A 90 9.58 -2.06 0.68
CA ALA A 90 10.86 -1.96 1.38
C ALA A 90 11.55 -3.33 1.47
N PHE A 91 12.82 -3.37 1.10
CA PHE A 91 13.59 -4.60 0.96
C PHE A 91 14.98 -4.46 1.58
N PRO A 92 15.61 -5.55 2.01
CA PRO A 92 17.02 -5.52 2.38
C PRO A 92 17.87 -4.88 1.28
N GLN A 93 18.72 -3.92 1.65
CA GLN A 93 19.62 -3.18 0.74
C GLN A 93 18.87 -2.46 -0.42
N GLU A 94 17.59 -2.12 -0.22
CA GLU A 94 16.70 -1.54 -1.24
C GLU A 94 16.58 -2.42 -2.52
N ASN A 95 16.86 -3.71 -2.42
CA ASN A 95 16.86 -4.64 -3.54
C ASN A 95 15.50 -5.39 -3.59
N LYS A 96 14.64 -5.06 -4.56
CA LYS A 96 13.38 -5.75 -4.84
C LYS A 96 13.55 -7.28 -4.98
N TYR A 97 14.72 -7.71 -5.44
CA TYR A 97 15.06 -9.13 -5.65
C TYR A 97 15.86 -9.74 -4.51
N ALA A 98 15.82 -9.12 -3.31
CA ALA A 98 16.48 -9.66 -2.13
C ALA A 98 16.02 -11.10 -1.88
N SER A 99 16.97 -12.00 -1.70
CA SER A 99 16.70 -13.39 -1.40
C SER A 99 16.22 -13.56 0.05
N VAL A 100 15.59 -14.67 0.36
CA VAL A 100 15.21 -15.04 1.74
C VAL A 100 16.42 -14.95 2.69
N GLN A 101 17.61 -15.30 2.20
CA GLN A 101 18.84 -15.22 2.98
C GLN A 101 19.21 -13.75 3.31
N ASP A 102 19.01 -12.80 2.40
CA ASP A 102 19.29 -11.38 2.64
C ASP A 102 18.38 -10.83 3.76
N TRP A 103 17.11 -11.24 3.80
CA TRP A 103 16.18 -10.91 4.87
C TRP A 103 16.66 -11.46 6.23
N VAL A 104 17.04 -12.72 6.25
CA VAL A 104 17.53 -13.40 7.49
C VAL A 104 18.82 -12.75 7.98
N GLU A 105 19.75 -12.39 7.08
CA GLU A 105 21.00 -11.75 7.46
C GLU A 105 20.78 -10.36 8.06
N LEU A 106 19.83 -9.60 7.52
CA LEU A 106 19.43 -8.31 8.07
C LEU A 106 18.75 -8.47 9.44
N ALA A 107 17.89 -9.49 9.60
CA ALA A 107 17.26 -9.80 10.88
C ALA A 107 18.29 -10.17 11.95
N ASP A 108 19.28 -10.98 11.60
CA ASP A 108 20.39 -11.33 12.52
C ASP A 108 21.25 -10.12 12.90
N ALA A 109 21.48 -9.21 11.94
CA ALA A 109 22.22 -8.00 12.19
C ALA A 109 21.50 -7.07 13.17
N TYR A 110 20.20 -6.85 12.99
CA TYR A 110 19.37 -6.07 13.91
C TYR A 110 19.28 -6.72 15.29
N TYR A 111 19.05 -8.04 15.36
CA TYR A 111 19.02 -8.76 16.62
C TYR A 111 20.34 -8.60 17.37
N SER A 112 21.46 -8.86 16.70
CA SER A 112 22.80 -8.80 17.30
C SER A 112 23.11 -7.39 17.83
N ALA A 113 22.75 -6.36 17.08
CA ALA A 113 22.91 -4.97 17.47
C ALA A 113 22.07 -4.62 18.71
N SER A 114 20.82 -5.10 18.79
CA SER A 114 19.91 -4.80 19.89
C SER A 114 20.31 -5.43 21.23
N VAL A 115 20.91 -6.61 21.20
CA VAL A 115 21.34 -7.31 22.43
C VAL A 115 22.75 -6.91 22.89
N ASP A 116 23.49 -6.15 22.09
CA ASP A 116 24.80 -5.64 22.44
C ASP A 116 24.69 -4.35 23.26
N THR A 117 24.97 -4.44 24.54
CA THR A 117 24.82 -3.30 25.48
C THR A 117 26.01 -2.32 25.45
N ARG A 118 27.05 -2.59 24.68
CA ARG A 118 28.24 -1.70 24.60
C ARG A 118 27.93 -0.33 23.99
N GLY A 119 26.87 -0.23 23.14
CA GLY A 119 26.37 1.01 22.60
C GLY A 119 25.52 1.84 23.59
N GLY A 120 25.19 1.31 24.77
CA GLY A 120 24.33 1.97 25.74
C GLY A 120 22.88 1.48 25.72
N GLY A 121 22.51 0.57 24.82
CA GLY A 121 21.21 -0.04 24.73
C GLY A 121 20.86 -0.92 25.94
N SER A 122 19.60 -1.33 26.01
CA SER A 122 19.06 -2.14 27.13
C SER A 122 19.44 -3.61 27.08
N GLY A 123 19.86 -4.12 25.92
CA GLY A 123 20.02 -5.55 25.64
C GLY A 123 18.71 -6.29 25.38
N ILE A 124 17.61 -5.57 25.28
CA ILE A 124 16.31 -6.13 24.93
C ILE A 124 16.27 -6.39 23.42
N PRO A 125 15.90 -7.62 22.97
CA PRO A 125 15.82 -7.91 21.55
C PRO A 125 14.87 -6.97 20.83
N ILE A 126 15.28 -6.48 19.66
CA ILE A 126 14.42 -5.72 18.78
C ILE A 126 13.33 -6.63 18.18
N ILE A 127 12.14 -6.06 17.89
CA ILE A 127 11.08 -6.78 17.19
C ILE A 127 10.92 -6.19 15.79
N TRP A 128 10.75 -7.05 14.78
CA TRP A 128 10.53 -6.64 13.40
C TRP A 128 9.08 -6.89 12.99
N GLY A 129 8.36 -5.81 12.58
CA GLY A 129 6.98 -5.86 12.08
C GLY A 129 6.92 -5.75 10.56
N THR A 130 5.93 -6.41 9.94
CA THR A 130 5.71 -6.34 8.49
C THR A 130 4.23 -6.32 8.13
N ASP A 131 3.91 -5.67 6.99
CA ASP A 131 2.60 -5.77 6.35
C ASP A 131 2.54 -7.05 5.49
N ALA A 132 2.06 -8.13 6.07
CA ALA A 132 1.72 -9.36 5.35
C ALA A 132 0.20 -9.42 5.17
N VAL A 133 -0.33 -8.56 4.30
CA VAL A 133 -1.77 -8.27 4.15
C VAL A 133 -2.52 -9.47 3.56
N HIS A 134 -1.94 -10.15 2.56
CA HIS A 134 -2.54 -11.30 1.91
C HIS A 134 -1.51 -12.41 1.57
N GLY A 135 -0.70 -12.76 2.52
CA GLY A 135 0.49 -13.62 2.40
C GLY A 135 1.74 -12.83 2.77
N HIS A 136 2.92 -13.41 2.66
CA HIS A 136 4.18 -12.69 2.87
C HIS A 136 4.54 -11.82 1.65
N ASN A 137 3.69 -10.85 1.39
CA ASN A 137 3.58 -10.12 0.13
C ASN A 137 4.79 -9.24 -0.25
N ASN A 138 5.75 -9.06 0.66
CA ASN A 138 6.98 -8.31 0.37
C ASN A 138 8.13 -9.21 -0.12
N VAL A 139 7.95 -10.53 -0.17
CA VAL A 139 9.01 -11.49 -0.50
C VAL A 139 8.68 -12.23 -1.79
N MET A 140 9.58 -12.14 -2.76
CA MET A 140 9.40 -12.85 -4.02
C MET A 140 9.36 -14.36 -3.83
N GLY A 141 8.42 -15.00 -4.54
CA GLY A 141 8.19 -16.44 -4.44
C GLY A 141 7.28 -16.86 -3.29
N ALA A 142 6.95 -15.97 -2.37
CA ALA A 142 5.94 -16.23 -1.35
C ALA A 142 4.56 -16.47 -1.99
N THR A 143 3.70 -17.19 -1.28
CA THR A 143 2.33 -17.44 -1.71
C THR A 143 1.48 -16.21 -1.41
N LEU A 144 0.86 -15.62 -2.44
CA LEU A 144 -0.14 -14.57 -2.26
C LEU A 144 -1.53 -15.17 -2.36
N PHE A 145 -2.31 -14.95 -1.32
CA PHE A 145 -3.68 -15.41 -1.19
C PHE A 145 -4.67 -14.35 -1.72
N PRO A 146 -5.94 -14.70 -1.94
CA PRO A 146 -6.97 -13.70 -2.22
C PRO A 146 -7.00 -12.63 -1.12
N HIS A 147 -7.23 -11.37 -1.51
CA HIS A 147 -7.46 -10.30 -0.54
C HIS A 147 -8.73 -10.56 0.29
N ASN A 148 -8.84 -9.86 1.43
CA ASN A 148 -9.91 -10.07 2.41
C ASN A 148 -11.31 -10.03 1.81
N ILE A 149 -11.59 -9.17 0.82
CA ILE A 149 -12.90 -9.15 0.15
C ILE A 149 -13.21 -10.48 -0.53
N GLY A 150 -12.23 -11.10 -1.19
CA GLY A 150 -12.36 -12.43 -1.77
C GLY A 150 -12.51 -13.51 -0.70
N LEU A 151 -11.74 -13.41 0.39
CA LEU A 151 -11.87 -14.33 1.53
C LEU A 151 -13.23 -14.19 2.23
N GLY A 152 -13.75 -12.97 2.34
CA GLY A 152 -15.10 -12.70 2.82
C GLY A 152 -16.19 -13.36 1.96
N ALA A 153 -15.98 -13.44 0.65
CA ALA A 153 -16.89 -14.15 -0.27
C ALA A 153 -16.93 -15.67 -0.01
N THR A 154 -15.87 -16.27 0.52
CA THR A 154 -15.80 -17.71 0.82
C THR A 154 -16.73 -18.13 1.97
N ARG A 155 -17.02 -17.24 2.91
CA ARG A 155 -17.69 -17.57 4.18
C ARG A 155 -17.04 -18.71 4.95
N ASP A 156 -15.72 -18.88 4.83
CA ASP A 156 -14.96 -20.01 5.39
C ASP A 156 -13.82 -19.53 6.31
N PRO A 157 -14.12 -19.22 7.59
CA PRO A 157 -13.12 -18.81 8.56
C PRO A 157 -12.04 -19.88 8.84
N GLU A 158 -12.36 -21.16 8.68
CA GLU A 158 -11.41 -22.24 8.86
C GLU A 158 -10.35 -22.26 7.76
N LEU A 159 -10.73 -22.03 6.51
CA LEU A 159 -9.80 -21.85 5.40
C LEU A 159 -8.90 -20.64 5.65
N VAL A 160 -9.45 -19.54 6.17
CA VAL A 160 -8.64 -18.34 6.50
C VAL A 160 -7.65 -18.63 7.62
N SER A 161 -8.02 -19.44 8.61
CA SER A 161 -7.09 -19.92 9.65
C SER A 161 -5.89 -20.67 9.04
N GLN A 162 -6.13 -21.53 8.03
CA GLN A 162 -5.05 -22.25 7.33
C GLN A 162 -4.16 -21.29 6.52
N ILE A 163 -4.75 -20.30 5.84
CA ILE A 163 -4.05 -19.24 5.11
C ILE A 163 -3.10 -18.49 6.05
N ILE A 164 -3.59 -18.08 7.21
CA ILE A 164 -2.79 -17.33 8.17
C ILE A 164 -1.68 -18.20 8.78
N GLY A 165 -1.92 -19.48 9.03
CA GLY A 165 -0.87 -20.42 9.44
C GLY A 165 0.23 -20.55 8.39
N ALA A 166 -0.13 -20.63 7.11
CA ALA A 166 0.82 -20.63 5.99
C ALA A 166 1.62 -19.32 5.93
N THR A 167 0.93 -18.18 5.97
CA THR A 167 1.54 -16.84 5.98
C THR A 167 2.53 -16.68 7.12
N ALA A 168 2.14 -17.07 8.35
CA ALA A 168 3.01 -16.98 9.52
C ALA A 168 4.29 -17.83 9.36
N ARG A 169 4.19 -19.03 8.76
CA ARG A 169 5.38 -19.86 8.47
C ARG A 169 6.29 -19.22 7.42
N GLU A 170 5.72 -18.63 6.36
CA GLU A 170 6.51 -17.92 5.35
C GLU A 170 7.20 -16.68 5.94
N VAL A 171 6.52 -15.92 6.81
CA VAL A 171 7.11 -14.77 7.51
C VAL A 171 8.26 -15.21 8.43
N LYS A 172 8.12 -16.31 9.17
CA LYS A 172 9.20 -16.86 9.99
C LYS A 172 10.43 -17.31 9.18
N ALA A 173 10.23 -17.71 7.93
CA ALA A 173 11.34 -18.07 7.04
C ALA A 173 12.29 -16.90 6.76
N THR A 174 11.83 -15.67 6.93
CA THR A 174 12.63 -14.45 6.77
C THR A 174 13.15 -13.86 8.08
N GLY A 175 12.84 -14.50 9.22
CA GLY A 175 13.28 -14.05 10.54
C GLY A 175 12.45 -12.94 11.16
N ILE A 176 11.32 -12.60 10.57
CA ILE A 176 10.37 -11.58 11.05
C ILE A 176 9.43 -12.18 12.11
N ASP A 177 8.95 -11.35 13.05
CA ASP A 177 8.31 -11.77 14.28
C ASP A 177 6.87 -11.31 14.46
N TRP A 178 6.48 -10.30 13.72
CA TRP A 178 5.28 -9.54 13.96
C TRP A 178 4.61 -9.21 12.63
N ILE A 179 3.31 -9.48 12.52
CA ILE A 179 2.50 -9.18 11.35
C ILE A 179 1.44 -8.15 11.74
N PHE A 180 1.29 -7.10 10.93
CA PHE A 180 0.25 -6.08 11.07
C PHE A 180 -1.07 -6.59 10.46
N ALA A 181 -1.62 -7.64 11.05
CA ALA A 181 -2.89 -8.27 10.68
C ALA A 181 -3.54 -8.92 11.93
N PRO A 182 -4.88 -9.05 11.94
CA PRO A 182 -5.86 -8.82 10.87
C PRO A 182 -6.24 -7.36 10.67
N THR A 183 -6.57 -7.00 9.42
CA THR A 183 -7.41 -5.83 9.15
C THR A 183 -8.86 -6.21 9.48
N VAL A 184 -9.48 -5.49 10.40
CA VAL A 184 -10.84 -5.77 10.89
C VAL A 184 -11.85 -4.71 10.44
N ALA A 185 -11.47 -3.88 9.47
CA ALA A 185 -12.30 -2.82 8.90
C ALA A 185 -13.62 -3.34 8.34
N VAL A 186 -14.68 -2.55 8.49
CA VAL A 186 -15.99 -2.80 7.90
C VAL A 186 -16.25 -1.72 6.85
N ALA A 187 -16.05 -2.04 5.56
CA ALA A 187 -16.18 -1.08 4.49
C ALA A 187 -17.65 -0.76 4.22
N LYS A 188 -18.06 0.47 4.51
CA LYS A 188 -19.45 0.95 4.30
C LYS A 188 -19.65 1.63 2.96
N ASP A 189 -18.57 2.07 2.32
CA ASP A 189 -18.60 2.75 1.03
C ASP A 189 -17.55 2.10 0.10
N ALA A 190 -18.01 1.56 -1.03
CA ALA A 190 -17.13 0.88 -1.99
C ALA A 190 -16.16 1.84 -2.72
N ARG A 191 -16.33 3.16 -2.60
CA ARG A 191 -15.39 4.17 -3.12
C ARG A 191 -14.10 4.23 -2.33
N TRP A 192 -14.08 3.74 -1.09
CA TRP A 192 -12.88 3.69 -0.26
C TRP A 192 -11.78 2.83 -0.88
N GLY A 193 -10.56 3.38 -1.00
CA GLY A 193 -9.42 2.71 -1.64
C GLY A 193 -8.95 1.44 -0.97
N ARG A 194 -9.34 1.21 0.31
CA ARG A 194 -9.01 0.01 1.09
C ARG A 194 -10.18 -0.98 1.19
N THR A 195 -11.22 -0.82 0.38
CA THR A 195 -12.40 -1.71 0.42
C THR A 195 -12.03 -3.18 0.36
N TYR A 196 -11.05 -3.56 -0.44
CA TYR A 196 -10.60 -4.96 -0.57
C TYR A 196 -9.87 -5.51 0.67
N GLU A 197 -9.40 -4.64 1.56
CA GLU A 197 -8.82 -5.06 2.85
C GLU A 197 -9.91 -5.43 3.87
N SER A 198 -11.18 -5.12 3.61
CA SER A 198 -12.32 -5.53 4.43
C SER A 198 -12.88 -6.88 3.97
N PHE A 199 -13.24 -7.73 4.93
CA PHE A 199 -13.93 -9.00 4.64
C PHE A 199 -15.37 -8.80 4.18
N SER A 200 -16.06 -7.75 4.66
CA SER A 200 -17.46 -7.49 4.36
C SER A 200 -17.87 -6.08 4.78
N SER A 201 -18.98 -5.58 4.20
CA SER A 201 -19.69 -4.42 4.71
C SER A 201 -20.68 -4.77 5.85
N ASP A 202 -20.88 -6.07 6.13
CA ASP A 202 -21.62 -6.57 7.28
C ASP A 202 -20.66 -6.82 8.45
N PRO A 203 -20.84 -6.13 9.59
CA PRO A 203 -19.95 -6.25 10.74
C PRO A 203 -19.84 -7.69 11.29
N ALA A 204 -20.95 -8.45 11.30
CA ALA A 204 -20.93 -9.80 11.84
C ALA A 204 -20.14 -10.77 10.94
N ILE A 205 -20.21 -10.59 9.61
CA ILE A 205 -19.41 -11.36 8.66
C ILE A 205 -17.94 -11.02 8.85
N ALA A 206 -17.57 -9.73 8.89
CA ALA A 206 -16.20 -9.30 9.09
C ALA A 206 -15.62 -9.83 10.41
N ALA A 207 -16.35 -9.71 11.51
CA ALA A 207 -15.93 -10.18 12.83
C ALA A 207 -15.69 -11.70 12.89
N SER A 208 -16.47 -12.50 12.13
CA SER A 208 -16.36 -13.96 12.13
C SER A 208 -15.00 -14.51 11.72
N PHE A 209 -14.19 -13.74 11.00
CA PHE A 209 -12.85 -14.12 10.56
C PHE A 209 -11.75 -13.77 11.58
N VAL A 210 -12.02 -12.86 12.53
CA VAL A 210 -10.98 -12.27 13.37
C VAL A 210 -10.39 -13.25 14.37
N ALA A 211 -11.23 -13.94 15.13
CA ALA A 211 -10.76 -14.92 16.13
C ALA A 211 -9.92 -16.06 15.51
N PRO A 212 -10.31 -16.69 14.38
CA PRO A 212 -9.47 -17.68 13.68
C PRO A 212 -8.11 -17.13 13.26
N ILE A 213 -8.05 -15.89 12.77
CA ILE A 213 -6.79 -15.24 12.32
C ILE A 213 -5.85 -15.02 13.50
N VAL A 214 -6.33 -14.37 14.57
CA VAL A 214 -5.50 -14.08 15.75
C VAL A 214 -4.96 -15.38 16.37
N THR A 215 -5.84 -16.37 16.52
CA THR A 215 -5.47 -17.66 17.11
C THR A 215 -4.42 -18.39 16.27
N ALA A 216 -4.61 -18.49 14.94
CA ALA A 216 -3.67 -19.17 14.05
C ALA A 216 -2.30 -18.51 14.03
N MET A 217 -2.26 -17.18 13.97
CA MET A 217 -1.01 -16.40 13.96
C MET A 217 -0.23 -16.59 15.26
N GLN A 218 -0.90 -16.43 16.39
CA GLN A 218 -0.28 -16.56 17.72
C GLN A 218 0.12 -18.00 18.04
N ALA A 219 -0.58 -19.02 17.51
CA ALA A 219 -0.19 -20.42 17.62
C ALA A 219 1.13 -20.71 16.92
N GLU A 220 1.43 -20.03 15.83
CA GLU A 220 2.72 -20.09 15.15
C GLU A 220 3.81 -19.26 15.88
N GLY A 221 3.49 -18.55 16.97
CA GLY A 221 4.43 -17.70 17.71
C GLY A 221 4.78 -16.39 17.00
N ILE A 222 3.91 -15.90 16.11
CA ILE A 222 3.98 -14.58 15.47
C ILE A 222 3.07 -13.62 16.24
N ALA A 223 3.55 -12.40 16.50
CA ALA A 223 2.73 -11.36 17.10
C ALA A 223 1.71 -10.84 16.08
N SER A 224 0.48 -10.60 16.56
CA SER A 224 -0.66 -10.14 15.75
C SER A 224 -1.06 -8.71 16.10
N THR A 225 -1.67 -8.00 15.13
CA THR A 225 -2.19 -6.62 15.28
C THR A 225 -3.57 -6.51 14.68
N ALA A 226 -4.57 -6.23 15.48
CA ALA A 226 -5.87 -5.83 14.94
C ALA A 226 -5.81 -4.37 14.47
N LYS A 227 -6.23 -4.08 13.21
CA LYS A 227 -6.10 -2.75 12.60
C LYS A 227 -7.29 -2.42 11.69
N HIS A 228 -7.62 -1.11 11.47
CA HIS A 228 -7.07 0.05 12.15
C HIS A 228 -8.11 0.59 13.13
N PHE A 229 -7.77 0.74 14.40
CA PHE A 229 -8.70 1.13 15.44
C PHE A 229 -8.93 2.65 15.41
N ILE A 230 -10.14 3.18 15.11
CA ILE A 230 -11.42 2.53 14.81
C ILE A 230 -12.17 3.36 13.77
N GLY A 231 -12.87 2.66 12.84
CA GLY A 231 -13.82 3.33 11.96
C GLY A 231 -13.28 3.74 10.58
N ASP A 232 -12.12 3.26 10.17
CA ASP A 232 -11.48 3.53 8.87
C ASP A 232 -12.37 3.21 7.65
N GLY A 233 -13.11 2.09 7.67
CA GLY A 233 -14.07 1.72 6.63
C GLY A 233 -15.41 2.46 6.67
N GLY A 234 -15.59 3.39 7.61
CA GLY A 234 -16.82 4.17 7.82
C GLY A 234 -16.67 5.66 7.53
N THR A 235 -15.60 6.08 6.90
CA THR A 235 -15.34 7.49 6.58
C THR A 235 -16.35 8.05 5.58
N LEU A 236 -16.63 9.34 5.74
CA LEU A 236 -17.51 10.04 4.82
C LEU A 236 -16.93 9.98 3.41
N ARG A 237 -17.71 9.49 2.45
CA ARG A 237 -17.35 9.34 1.02
C ARG A 237 -16.37 8.23 0.70
N GLY A 238 -16.05 7.40 1.66
CA GLY A 238 -14.95 6.48 1.49
C GLY A 238 -13.63 7.21 1.28
N ASP A 239 -13.51 8.46 1.76
CA ASP A 239 -12.22 9.17 1.71
C ASP A 239 -11.26 8.47 2.67
N ASP A 240 -10.19 7.88 2.18
CA ASP A 240 -9.18 7.25 3.03
C ASP A 240 -8.57 8.29 3.97
N ARG A 241 -8.39 7.94 5.26
CA ARG A 241 -7.99 8.87 6.34
C ARG A 241 -8.98 10.01 6.62
N GLY A 242 -10.19 9.95 6.07
CA GLY A 242 -11.27 10.91 6.23
C GLY A 242 -11.86 10.96 7.64
N ASP A 243 -13.03 11.55 7.77
CA ASP A 243 -13.74 11.66 9.05
C ASP A 243 -14.87 10.63 9.16
N THR A 244 -14.95 9.97 10.31
CA THR A 244 -16.03 9.04 10.66
C THR A 244 -16.95 9.73 11.64
N SER A 245 -18.06 10.30 11.12
CA SER A 245 -19.01 11.11 11.89
C SER A 245 -20.24 10.28 12.26
N MET A 246 -20.16 9.47 13.32
CA MET A 246 -21.27 8.72 13.87
C MET A 246 -21.21 8.65 15.39
N PRO A 247 -22.35 8.46 16.09
CA PRO A 247 -22.38 8.28 17.55
C PRO A 247 -21.46 7.16 18.02
N LEU A 248 -20.92 7.24 19.23
CA LEU A 248 -19.97 6.25 19.76
C LEU A 248 -20.55 4.84 19.82
N ASP A 249 -21.81 4.71 20.23
CA ASP A 249 -22.52 3.43 20.28
C ASP A 249 -22.70 2.81 18.89
N GLU A 250 -22.95 3.61 17.88
CA GLU A 250 -23.00 3.17 16.47
C GLU A 250 -21.62 2.80 15.95
N LEU A 251 -20.58 3.61 16.26
CA LEU A 251 -19.19 3.32 15.91
C LEU A 251 -18.77 1.95 16.46
N VAL A 252 -19.07 1.68 17.73
CA VAL A 252 -18.75 0.40 18.37
C VAL A 252 -19.61 -0.73 17.79
N ALA A 253 -20.89 -0.51 17.56
CA ALA A 253 -21.79 -1.53 17.01
C ALA A 253 -21.41 -1.97 15.58
N ILE A 254 -20.88 -1.07 14.77
CA ILE A 254 -20.46 -1.35 13.38
C ILE A 254 -18.98 -1.74 13.33
N HIS A 255 -18.11 -0.90 13.84
CA HIS A 255 -16.67 -1.03 13.65
C HIS A 255 -15.93 -1.67 14.83
N GLY A 256 -16.60 -1.83 15.98
CA GLY A 256 -16.02 -2.40 17.20
C GLY A 256 -16.08 -3.93 17.30
N GLN A 257 -16.97 -4.60 16.58
CA GLN A 257 -17.22 -6.06 16.76
C GLN A 257 -15.96 -6.89 16.52
N GLY A 258 -15.20 -6.62 15.47
CA GLY A 258 -13.95 -7.34 15.19
C GLY A 258 -12.89 -7.14 16.27
N TYR A 259 -12.88 -5.99 16.94
CA TYR A 259 -11.94 -5.76 18.05
C TYR A 259 -12.34 -6.50 19.32
N VAL A 260 -13.62 -6.66 19.59
CA VAL A 260 -14.09 -7.52 20.69
C VAL A 260 -13.61 -8.95 20.48
N GLU A 261 -13.80 -9.51 19.28
CA GLU A 261 -13.31 -10.84 18.92
C GLU A 261 -11.77 -10.94 19.05
N ALA A 262 -11.02 -9.91 18.61
CA ALA A 262 -9.57 -9.90 18.74
C ALA A 262 -9.09 -9.86 20.21
N ILE A 263 -9.73 -9.04 21.04
CA ILE A 263 -9.42 -8.90 22.47
C ILE A 263 -9.73 -10.20 23.22
N ASP A 264 -10.84 -10.87 22.91
CA ASP A 264 -11.21 -12.16 23.48
C ASP A 264 -10.17 -13.27 23.15
N GLN A 265 -9.42 -13.12 22.04
CA GLN A 265 -8.31 -14.00 21.68
C GLN A 265 -6.95 -13.48 22.19
N ASP A 266 -6.96 -12.49 23.09
CA ASP A 266 -5.74 -11.91 23.69
C ASP A 266 -4.77 -11.41 22.61
N VAL A 267 -5.28 -10.65 21.62
CA VAL A 267 -4.48 -10.04 20.54
C VAL A 267 -3.33 -9.23 21.14
N MET A 268 -2.11 -9.34 20.57
CA MET A 268 -0.92 -8.76 21.17
C MET A 268 -0.81 -7.26 20.99
N SER A 269 -1.33 -6.74 19.89
CA SER A 269 -1.33 -5.30 19.62
C SER A 269 -2.56 -4.86 18.84
N VAL A 270 -2.82 -3.55 18.92
CA VAL A 270 -3.83 -2.83 18.14
C VAL A 270 -3.12 -1.64 17.48
N MET A 271 -3.40 -1.40 16.20
CA MET A 271 -2.88 -0.24 15.48
C MET A 271 -3.95 0.85 15.43
N ALA A 272 -3.58 2.08 15.81
CA ALA A 272 -4.46 3.23 15.74
C ALA A 272 -4.75 3.60 14.28
N SER A 273 -5.95 4.08 13.99
CA SER A 273 -6.36 4.42 12.62
C SER A 273 -6.00 5.85 12.24
N PHE A 274 -5.79 6.06 10.94
CA PHE A 274 -5.57 7.40 10.36
C PHE A 274 -6.81 8.29 10.33
N ASN A 275 -8.01 7.74 10.34
CA ASN A 275 -9.23 8.53 10.25
C ASN A 275 -9.41 9.44 11.47
N SER A 276 -10.31 10.41 11.31
CA SER A 276 -10.79 11.21 12.42
C SER A 276 -12.14 10.69 12.92
N TRP A 277 -12.46 10.96 14.17
CA TRP A 277 -13.80 10.84 14.72
C TRP A 277 -14.30 12.22 15.14
N TYR A 278 -15.34 12.72 14.45
CA TYR A 278 -15.81 14.10 14.58
C TYR A 278 -14.68 15.15 14.47
N GLY A 279 -13.79 14.97 13.49
CA GLY A 279 -12.69 15.87 13.18
C GLY A 279 -11.46 15.76 14.08
N GLU A 280 -11.46 14.88 15.09
CA GLU A 280 -10.31 14.61 15.96
C GLU A 280 -9.61 13.32 15.50
N LYS A 281 -8.34 13.42 15.12
CA LYS A 281 -7.54 12.25 14.68
C LYS A 281 -7.42 11.22 15.79
N ILE A 282 -7.67 9.95 15.46
CA ILE A 282 -7.66 8.84 16.42
C ILE A 282 -6.34 8.75 17.18
N HIS A 283 -5.21 8.96 16.51
CA HIS A 283 -3.87 8.93 17.16
C HIS A 283 -3.72 9.91 18.34
N GLY A 284 -4.47 11.01 18.36
CA GLY A 284 -4.46 12.00 19.45
C GLY A 284 -5.67 11.89 20.39
N ASN A 285 -6.60 10.99 20.13
CA ASN A 285 -7.88 10.92 20.85
C ASN A 285 -7.82 9.95 22.03
N LYS A 286 -7.62 10.51 23.24
CA LYS A 286 -7.59 9.73 24.49
C LYS A 286 -8.91 9.01 24.77
N GLY A 287 -10.05 9.62 24.43
CA GLY A 287 -11.38 9.02 24.61
C GLY A 287 -11.53 7.71 23.84
N ILE A 288 -10.88 7.62 22.68
CA ILE A 288 -10.89 6.41 21.85
C ILE A 288 -9.80 5.42 22.27
N LEU A 289 -8.52 5.86 22.37
CA LEU A 289 -7.41 4.93 22.61
C LEU A 289 -7.27 4.47 24.05
N THR A 290 -7.70 5.27 25.01
CA THR A 290 -7.63 4.90 26.43
C THR A 290 -9.00 4.56 26.98
N ASP A 291 -9.95 5.51 26.96
CA ASP A 291 -11.19 5.34 27.68
C ASP A 291 -12.05 4.22 27.03
N LEU A 292 -12.19 4.21 25.68
CA LEU A 292 -12.91 3.14 24.98
C LEU A 292 -12.10 1.85 24.90
N LEU A 293 -10.93 1.87 24.24
CA LEU A 293 -10.20 0.64 23.91
C LEU A 293 -9.70 -0.09 25.18
N ARG A 294 -9.07 0.66 26.12
CA ARG A 294 -8.46 0.01 27.29
C ARG A 294 -9.44 -0.17 28.43
N ASP A 295 -10.20 0.92 28.79
CA ASP A 295 -10.99 0.90 30.01
C ASP A 295 -12.36 0.22 29.79
N GLU A 296 -13.02 0.44 28.65
CA GLU A 296 -14.34 -0.15 28.38
C GLU A 296 -14.23 -1.51 27.68
N MET A 297 -13.41 -1.64 26.61
CA MET A 297 -13.25 -2.90 25.87
C MET A 297 -12.26 -3.86 26.53
N GLY A 298 -11.44 -3.41 27.50
CA GLY A 298 -10.54 -4.24 28.29
C GLY A 298 -9.27 -4.66 27.57
N PHE A 299 -8.78 -3.91 26.57
CA PHE A 299 -7.55 -4.22 25.89
C PHE A 299 -6.31 -3.98 26.75
N GLU A 300 -5.52 -5.02 26.99
CA GLU A 300 -4.30 -5.00 27.81
C GLU A 300 -3.00 -5.05 26.98
N GLY A 301 -3.07 -5.16 25.65
CA GLY A 301 -1.92 -5.25 24.74
C GLY A 301 -1.27 -3.90 24.44
N MET A 302 -0.39 -3.91 23.44
CA MET A 302 0.34 -2.73 22.96
C MET A 302 -0.47 -1.98 21.90
N VAL A 303 -0.53 -0.64 22.00
CA VAL A 303 -1.04 0.23 20.92
C VAL A 303 0.14 0.76 20.12
N VAL A 304 0.16 0.48 18.82
CA VAL A 304 1.12 1.04 17.87
C VAL A 304 0.43 2.12 17.02
N SER A 305 1.13 3.20 16.70
CA SER A 305 0.64 4.15 15.68
C SER A 305 0.72 3.54 14.30
N ASP A 306 0.00 4.10 13.35
CA ASP A 306 0.20 3.84 11.94
C ASP A 306 1.33 4.72 11.39
N TRP A 307 1.72 4.52 10.12
CA TRP A 307 2.82 5.17 9.41
C TRP A 307 2.72 6.70 9.46
N HIS A 308 3.63 7.35 10.20
CA HIS A 308 3.59 8.80 10.47
C HIS A 308 2.26 9.33 11.06
N GLY A 309 1.34 8.47 11.48
CA GLY A 309 0.00 8.86 11.91
C GLY A 309 -0.02 9.84 13.10
N VAL A 310 1.04 9.85 13.90
CA VAL A 310 1.18 10.85 14.98
C VAL A 310 1.34 12.27 14.45
N GLY A 311 1.94 12.44 13.27
CA GLY A 311 2.11 13.75 12.63
C GLY A 311 0.82 14.35 12.08
N GLU A 312 -0.22 13.54 11.89
CA GLU A 312 -1.54 14.01 11.46
C GLU A 312 -2.38 14.62 12.61
N VAL A 313 -1.94 14.44 13.87
CA VAL A 313 -2.60 15.01 15.04
C VAL A 313 -2.40 16.53 15.03
N LYS A 314 -3.49 17.27 15.24
CA LYS A 314 -3.45 18.73 15.19
C LYS A 314 -2.43 19.33 16.17
N GLY A 315 -1.45 20.03 15.65
CA GLY A 315 -0.37 20.66 16.40
C GLY A 315 0.85 19.79 16.62
N CYS A 316 0.85 18.57 16.11
CA CYS A 316 1.98 17.67 16.09
C CYS A 316 2.76 17.74 14.75
N THR A 317 3.94 17.12 14.77
CA THR A 317 4.73 16.73 13.57
C THR A 317 5.11 15.27 13.71
N ASN A 318 5.68 14.66 12.68
CA ASN A 318 6.11 13.26 12.74
C ASN A 318 7.06 12.99 13.91
N ASP A 319 7.90 13.95 14.22
CA ASP A 319 8.97 13.86 15.22
C ASP A 319 8.64 14.52 16.56
N ASP A 320 7.45 15.12 16.72
CA ASP A 320 7.07 15.82 17.94
C ASP A 320 5.56 15.70 18.21
N CYS A 321 5.16 14.77 19.07
CA CYS A 321 3.76 14.54 19.42
C CYS A 321 3.57 13.89 20.81
N ALA A 322 3.75 14.65 21.88
CA ALA A 322 3.40 14.19 23.24
C ALA A 322 1.92 13.80 23.36
N GLN A 323 1.04 14.45 22.59
CA GLN A 323 -0.40 14.20 22.63
C GLN A 323 -0.73 12.75 22.29
N ALA A 324 -0.11 12.17 21.23
CA ALA A 324 -0.37 10.79 20.82
C ALA A 324 0.06 9.79 21.93
N VAL A 325 1.23 9.99 22.53
CA VAL A 325 1.69 9.16 23.65
C VAL A 325 0.71 9.27 24.83
N ASN A 326 0.29 10.48 25.18
CA ASN A 326 -0.65 10.73 26.28
C ASN A 326 -2.05 10.22 25.99
N ALA A 327 -2.45 10.12 24.71
CA ALA A 327 -3.71 9.53 24.28
C ALA A 327 -3.74 8.00 24.44
N GLY A 328 -2.57 7.33 24.46
CA GLY A 328 -2.52 5.88 24.65
C GLY A 328 -1.60 5.12 23.72
N VAL A 329 -0.96 5.78 22.75
CA VAL A 329 0.00 5.13 21.84
C VAL A 329 1.25 4.72 22.60
N ASP A 330 1.63 3.44 22.51
CA ASP A 330 2.77 2.85 23.21
C ASP A 330 4.03 2.82 22.33
N MET A 331 3.87 2.51 21.04
CA MET A 331 4.96 2.44 20.07
C MET A 331 4.67 3.39 18.90
N LEU A 332 5.65 4.22 18.58
CA LEU A 332 5.56 5.26 17.58
C LEU A 332 6.18 4.76 16.27
N MET A 333 5.33 4.45 15.28
CA MET A 333 5.73 4.09 13.92
C MET A 333 6.03 5.37 13.14
N VAL A 334 7.29 5.78 13.18
CA VAL A 334 7.77 6.98 12.47
C VAL A 334 8.99 6.56 11.65
N PRO A 335 8.76 6.15 10.40
CA PRO A 335 9.77 5.55 9.55
C PRO A 335 11.05 6.36 9.34
N THR A 336 10.91 7.61 8.94
CA THR A 336 12.03 8.45 8.49
C THR A 336 12.57 9.40 9.57
N ASP A 337 11.69 10.02 10.36
CA ASP A 337 12.04 11.07 11.33
C ASP A 337 12.34 10.51 12.74
N TRP A 338 12.61 9.21 12.84
CA TRP A 338 12.72 8.49 14.10
C TRP A 338 13.85 9.01 15.02
N LYS A 339 14.94 9.60 14.47
CA LYS A 339 16.04 10.15 15.29
C LYS A 339 15.61 11.41 16.04
N SER A 340 15.01 12.36 15.35
CA SER A 340 14.44 13.56 15.96
C SER A 340 13.29 13.20 16.90
N LEU A 341 12.42 12.26 16.51
CA LEU A 341 11.37 11.74 17.39
C LEU A 341 11.93 11.20 18.71
N TYR A 342 13.00 10.38 18.69
CA TYR A 342 13.64 9.90 19.90
C TYR A 342 14.08 11.03 20.81
N HIS A 343 14.76 12.04 20.25
CA HIS A 343 15.26 13.16 21.04
C HIS A 343 14.15 14.06 21.60
N ASN A 344 13.11 14.33 20.81
CA ASN A 344 11.97 15.14 21.23
C ASN A 344 11.14 14.40 22.29
N THR A 345 10.83 13.13 22.09
CA THR A 345 10.11 12.31 23.09
C THR A 345 10.88 12.23 24.41
N LEU A 346 12.22 12.08 24.35
CA LEU A 346 13.06 12.10 25.55
C LEU A 346 13.04 13.46 26.26
N ALA A 347 13.02 14.57 25.52
CA ALA A 347 12.90 15.91 26.10
C ALA A 347 11.52 16.12 26.75
N GLN A 348 10.44 15.69 26.10
CA GLN A 348 9.07 15.74 26.62
C GLN A 348 8.90 14.87 27.87
N ALA A 349 9.54 13.71 27.92
CA ALA A 349 9.57 12.86 29.12
C ALA A 349 10.36 13.51 30.26
N LYS A 350 11.50 14.15 29.97
CA LYS A 350 12.31 14.88 30.97
C LYS A 350 11.63 16.12 31.50
N SER A 351 10.85 16.83 30.68
CA SER A 351 10.07 18.01 31.11
C SER A 351 8.81 17.62 31.90
N GLY A 352 8.36 16.38 31.81
CA GLY A 352 7.10 15.89 32.39
C GLY A 352 5.87 16.15 31.52
N GLU A 353 6.02 16.63 30.31
CA GLU A 353 4.95 16.74 29.32
C GLU A 353 4.36 15.37 28.99
N ILE A 354 5.22 14.35 28.87
CA ILE A 354 4.82 12.95 28.94
C ILE A 354 5.13 12.44 30.35
N PRO A 355 4.12 12.09 31.16
CA PRO A 355 4.34 11.57 32.51
C PRO A 355 5.18 10.29 32.51
N ALA A 356 6.11 10.16 33.47
CA ALA A 356 6.93 8.96 33.63
C ALA A 356 6.09 7.69 33.77
N THR A 357 4.93 7.76 34.39
CA THR A 357 3.99 6.63 34.54
C THR A 357 3.44 6.19 33.19
N ARG A 358 3.26 7.12 32.23
CA ARG A 358 2.80 6.79 30.87
C ARG A 358 3.90 6.10 30.05
N ILE A 359 5.15 6.60 30.17
CA ILE A 359 6.32 5.93 29.58
C ILE A 359 6.46 4.51 30.12
N ASP A 360 6.39 4.35 31.45
CA ASP A 360 6.47 3.04 32.08
C ASP A 360 5.37 2.08 31.60
N GLN A 361 4.16 2.59 31.41
CA GLN A 361 3.04 1.79 30.88
C GLN A 361 3.31 1.34 29.43
N ALA A 362 3.77 2.26 28.56
CA ALA A 362 4.11 1.93 27.18
C ALA A 362 5.16 0.82 27.11
N VAL A 363 6.24 0.98 27.87
CA VAL A 363 7.32 0.00 27.88
C VAL A 363 6.86 -1.35 28.46
N ARG A 364 5.99 -1.36 29.47
CA ARG A 364 5.37 -2.61 29.99
C ARG A 364 4.60 -3.35 28.88
N ASN A 365 3.80 -2.63 28.11
CA ASN A 365 3.01 -3.22 27.02
C ASN A 365 3.93 -3.79 25.93
N ILE A 366 4.95 -3.03 25.54
CA ILE A 366 5.96 -3.45 24.54
C ILE A 366 6.71 -4.70 25.01
N LEU A 367 7.22 -4.71 26.26
CA LEU A 367 7.96 -5.86 26.80
C LEU A 367 7.08 -7.09 26.96
N THR A 368 5.82 -6.90 27.36
CA THR A 368 4.84 -8.00 27.46
C THR A 368 4.64 -8.65 26.10
N MET A 369 4.47 -7.86 25.04
CA MET A 369 4.35 -8.36 23.67
C MET A 369 5.62 -9.12 23.24
N LYS A 370 6.80 -8.56 23.46
CA LYS A 370 8.09 -9.20 23.12
C LYS A 370 8.29 -10.54 23.85
N ILE A 371 7.90 -10.64 25.11
CA ILE A 371 7.96 -11.89 25.88
C ILE A 371 6.98 -12.91 25.29
N ARG A 372 5.74 -12.50 24.98
CA ARG A 372 4.72 -13.37 24.37
C ARG A 372 5.12 -13.88 22.99
N ALA A 373 5.77 -13.04 22.19
CA ALA A 373 6.34 -13.40 20.90
C ALA A 373 7.63 -14.25 21.01
N GLY A 374 8.09 -14.55 22.23
CA GLY A 374 9.23 -15.46 22.46
C GLY A 374 10.60 -14.91 22.15
N LEU A 375 10.77 -13.58 22.00
CA LEU A 375 12.01 -12.95 21.55
C LEU A 375 13.20 -13.22 22.48
N PHE A 376 12.94 -13.40 23.78
CA PHE A 376 14.00 -13.59 24.77
C PHE A 376 14.56 -15.01 24.82
N ASN A 377 13.91 -15.98 24.15
CA ASN A 377 14.24 -17.39 24.20
C ASN A 377 14.82 -17.97 22.92
N ARG A 378 14.66 -17.30 21.79
CA ARG A 378 14.90 -17.90 20.47
C ARG A 378 16.34 -17.80 19.97
N GLY A 379 17.16 -16.87 20.49
CA GLY A 379 18.48 -16.55 19.96
C GLY A 379 18.42 -15.81 18.63
N LEU A 380 19.38 -16.05 17.73
CA LEU A 380 19.44 -15.44 16.41
C LEU A 380 18.19 -15.80 15.56
N PRO A 381 17.60 -14.84 14.84
CA PRO A 381 16.53 -15.09 13.87
C PRO A 381 16.82 -16.20 12.88
N SER A 382 18.05 -16.30 12.35
CA SER A 382 18.49 -17.39 11.47
C SER A 382 18.29 -18.78 12.03
N SER A 383 18.44 -18.95 13.34
CA SER A 383 18.26 -20.25 14.00
C SER A 383 16.79 -20.72 13.97
N LEU A 384 15.85 -19.78 13.97
CA LEU A 384 14.43 -20.04 13.81
C LEU A 384 14.07 -20.19 12.33
N ALA A 385 14.50 -19.25 11.49
CA ALA A 385 14.23 -19.23 10.06
C ALA A 385 14.68 -20.52 9.36
N ALA A 386 15.81 -21.10 9.77
CA ALA A 386 16.31 -22.37 9.25
C ALA A 386 15.30 -23.54 9.33
N LYS A 387 14.32 -23.47 10.23
CA LYS A 387 13.24 -24.47 10.34
C LYS A 387 12.13 -24.27 9.34
N TYR A 388 12.08 -23.11 8.69
CA TYR A 388 11.01 -22.66 7.80
C TYR A 388 11.52 -22.25 6.41
N GLN A 389 12.81 -22.44 6.11
CA GLN A 389 13.42 -21.97 4.86
C GLN A 389 12.80 -22.56 3.58
N ASP A 390 12.16 -23.73 3.66
CA ASP A 390 11.47 -24.40 2.57
C ASP A 390 9.98 -24.04 2.50
N GLN A 391 9.51 -23.15 3.36
CA GLN A 391 8.09 -22.78 3.43
C GLN A 391 7.70 -21.69 2.42
N ILE A 392 8.63 -20.86 1.95
CA ILE A 392 8.33 -19.82 0.95
C ILE A 392 7.80 -20.48 -0.32
N GLY A 393 6.54 -20.17 -0.67
CA GLY A 393 5.86 -20.72 -1.85
C GLY A 393 5.70 -22.22 -1.84
N HIS A 394 5.65 -22.85 -0.64
CA HIS A 394 5.52 -24.31 -0.49
C HIS A 394 4.28 -24.82 -1.25
N PRO A 395 4.34 -25.99 -1.92
CA PRO A 395 3.20 -26.52 -2.67
C PRO A 395 1.90 -26.64 -1.87
N ASP A 396 1.97 -26.97 -0.57
CA ASP A 396 0.79 -27.03 0.29
C ASP A 396 0.17 -25.65 0.51
N HIS A 397 0.99 -24.59 0.64
CA HIS A 397 0.49 -23.21 0.75
C HIS A 397 -0.19 -22.77 -0.54
N ARG A 398 0.41 -23.08 -1.70
CA ARG A 398 -0.21 -22.81 -3.00
C ARG A 398 -1.49 -23.64 -3.20
N GLY A 399 -1.55 -24.86 -2.69
CA GLY A 399 -2.76 -25.68 -2.65
C GLY A 399 -3.89 -25.02 -1.88
N ILE A 400 -3.59 -24.47 -0.70
CA ILE A 400 -4.53 -23.69 0.13
C ILE A 400 -4.97 -22.42 -0.63
N ALA A 401 -4.03 -21.67 -1.23
CA ALA A 401 -4.34 -20.47 -2.00
C ALA A 401 -5.24 -20.80 -3.22
N ARG A 402 -4.96 -21.85 -3.97
CA ARG A 402 -5.79 -22.31 -5.07
C ARG A 402 -7.21 -22.69 -4.61
N GLU A 403 -7.35 -23.35 -3.45
CA GLU A 403 -8.67 -23.62 -2.85
C GLU A 403 -9.39 -22.31 -2.49
N ALA A 404 -8.69 -21.35 -1.89
CA ALA A 404 -9.25 -20.05 -1.56
C ALA A 404 -9.70 -19.28 -2.81
N VAL A 405 -8.92 -19.33 -3.90
CA VAL A 405 -9.31 -18.75 -5.19
C VAL A 405 -10.60 -19.38 -5.71
N ARG A 406 -10.72 -20.71 -5.74
CA ARG A 406 -11.96 -21.39 -6.17
C ARG A 406 -13.18 -20.94 -5.34
N LYS A 407 -13.03 -20.93 -4.02
CA LYS A 407 -14.14 -20.62 -3.11
C LYS A 407 -14.51 -19.13 -3.08
N SER A 408 -13.61 -18.25 -3.51
CA SER A 408 -13.87 -16.80 -3.55
C SER A 408 -14.62 -16.34 -4.80
N GLN A 409 -14.69 -17.17 -5.86
CA GLN A 409 -15.32 -16.78 -7.12
C GLN A 409 -16.83 -16.64 -6.96
N VAL A 410 -17.39 -15.48 -7.37
CA VAL A 410 -18.82 -15.23 -7.29
C VAL A 410 -19.43 -15.17 -8.69
N LEU A 411 -20.33 -16.10 -8.98
CA LEU A 411 -21.06 -16.14 -10.23
C LEU A 411 -22.29 -15.25 -10.18
N LEU A 412 -22.28 -14.12 -10.87
CA LEU A 412 -23.41 -13.18 -10.90
C LEU A 412 -24.44 -13.52 -11.99
N LYS A 413 -24.00 -14.06 -13.11
CA LYS A 413 -24.82 -14.42 -14.27
C LYS A 413 -24.31 -15.70 -14.91
N ASN A 414 -25.25 -16.60 -15.31
CA ASN A 414 -24.94 -17.84 -16.02
C ASN A 414 -26.06 -18.20 -16.99
N GLU A 415 -26.21 -17.41 -18.04
CA GLU A 415 -27.29 -17.56 -19.01
C GLU A 415 -27.17 -18.86 -19.79
N ASN A 416 -28.25 -19.56 -19.98
CA ASN A 416 -28.31 -20.88 -20.64
C ASN A 416 -27.33 -21.91 -20.07
N GLN A 417 -26.94 -21.80 -18.80
CA GLN A 417 -25.94 -22.67 -18.14
C GLN A 417 -24.62 -22.70 -18.93
N ARG A 418 -24.13 -21.53 -19.34
CA ARG A 418 -22.89 -21.40 -20.13
C ARG A 418 -21.69 -22.00 -19.38
N LEU A 419 -21.58 -21.76 -18.09
CA LEU A 419 -20.56 -22.36 -17.23
C LEU A 419 -21.06 -23.64 -16.55
N PRO A 420 -20.18 -24.61 -16.30
CA PRO A 420 -18.77 -24.67 -16.71
C PRO A 420 -18.60 -25.11 -18.15
N LEU A 421 -17.54 -24.61 -18.81
CA LEU A 421 -17.18 -24.90 -20.19
C LEU A 421 -16.60 -26.32 -20.31
N SER A 422 -16.80 -26.98 -21.46
CA SER A 422 -16.14 -28.27 -21.75
C SER A 422 -14.64 -28.06 -22.00
N PRO A 423 -13.73 -28.80 -21.36
CA PRO A 423 -12.30 -28.55 -21.53
C PRO A 423 -11.79 -28.96 -22.95
N SER A 424 -12.59 -29.69 -23.77
CA SER A 424 -12.24 -30.07 -25.12
C SER A 424 -12.59 -29.03 -26.19
N GLY A 425 -13.18 -27.91 -25.84
CA GLY A 425 -13.58 -26.83 -26.74
C GLY A 425 -12.42 -25.96 -27.23
N THR A 426 -12.76 -25.01 -28.11
CA THR A 426 -11.85 -23.94 -28.57
C THR A 426 -12.25 -22.61 -27.96
N TYR A 427 -11.36 -22.00 -27.19
CA TYR A 427 -11.65 -20.78 -26.42
C TYR A 427 -10.73 -19.65 -26.80
N LEU A 428 -11.31 -18.47 -27.02
CA LEU A 428 -10.54 -17.24 -27.00
C LEU A 428 -10.33 -16.83 -25.51
N VAL A 429 -9.09 -16.68 -25.09
CA VAL A 429 -8.78 -16.09 -23.78
C VAL A 429 -8.08 -14.75 -24.02
N ALA A 430 -8.73 -13.67 -23.61
CA ALA A 430 -8.30 -12.32 -23.93
C ALA A 430 -8.59 -11.35 -22.77
N GLY A 431 -8.17 -10.10 -22.94
CA GLY A 431 -8.29 -9.04 -21.94
C GLY A 431 -7.01 -8.84 -21.16
N PRO A 432 -6.82 -7.64 -20.60
CA PRO A 432 -5.56 -7.23 -19.96
C PRO A 432 -5.22 -8.01 -18.68
N GLY A 433 -6.21 -8.62 -18.03
CA GLY A 433 -6.02 -9.44 -16.83
C GLY A 433 -5.74 -10.93 -17.11
N ALA A 434 -5.84 -11.39 -18.38
CA ALA A 434 -5.74 -12.82 -18.69
C ALA A 434 -4.36 -13.41 -18.33
N ASP A 435 -3.29 -12.70 -18.68
CA ASP A 435 -1.91 -13.11 -18.41
C ASP A 435 -1.19 -12.02 -17.59
N ASN A 436 -1.72 -11.70 -16.39
CA ASN A 436 -1.21 -10.63 -15.56
C ASN A 436 -1.37 -10.94 -14.07
N ILE A 437 -0.35 -11.62 -13.49
CA ILE A 437 -0.34 -11.99 -12.07
C ILE A 437 -0.31 -10.74 -11.16
N GLY A 438 0.36 -9.67 -11.58
CA GLY A 438 0.35 -8.40 -10.85
C GLY A 438 -1.05 -7.83 -10.72
N GLN A 439 -1.85 -7.80 -11.80
CA GLN A 439 -3.23 -7.31 -11.76
C GLN A 439 -4.13 -8.24 -10.92
N GLN A 440 -4.00 -9.55 -11.02
CA GLN A 440 -4.79 -10.48 -10.21
C GLN A 440 -4.41 -10.45 -8.73
N SER A 441 -3.21 -10.00 -8.38
CA SER A 441 -2.77 -9.88 -6.99
C SER A 441 -3.16 -8.56 -6.33
N GLY A 442 -3.30 -7.48 -7.10
CA GLY A 442 -3.73 -6.17 -6.58
C GLY A 442 -2.67 -5.41 -5.81
N GLY A 443 -3.11 -4.45 -5.00
CA GLY A 443 -2.24 -3.68 -4.09
C GLY A 443 -1.59 -4.55 -3.03
N TRP A 444 -0.60 -4.02 -2.32
CA TRP A 444 0.17 -4.76 -1.32
C TRP A 444 0.83 -6.03 -1.87
N SER A 445 1.24 -6.03 -3.14
CA SER A 445 1.88 -7.18 -3.79
C SER A 445 3.24 -6.77 -4.31
N VAL A 446 4.31 -7.25 -3.68
CA VAL A 446 5.73 -6.92 -3.90
C VAL A 446 6.04 -5.44 -3.66
N SER A 447 5.29 -4.52 -4.25
CA SER A 447 5.32 -3.08 -3.94
C SER A 447 4.04 -2.67 -3.18
N TRP A 448 4.08 -1.51 -2.50
CA TRP A 448 2.92 -1.00 -1.77
C TRP A 448 1.67 -0.90 -2.66
N GLN A 449 1.80 -0.22 -3.81
CA GLN A 449 0.67 -0.06 -4.73
C GLN A 449 0.38 -1.31 -5.58
N GLY A 450 1.24 -2.34 -5.56
CA GLY A 450 1.13 -3.52 -6.42
C GLY A 450 1.43 -3.24 -7.90
N THR A 451 1.78 -1.99 -8.23
CA THR A 451 2.09 -1.56 -9.59
C THR A 451 3.53 -1.88 -9.97
N GLY A 452 3.82 -1.91 -11.28
CA GLY A 452 5.17 -2.11 -11.81
C GLY A 452 5.68 -3.55 -11.66
N ASN A 453 4.79 -4.52 -11.48
CA ASN A 453 5.14 -5.93 -11.44
C ASN A 453 4.80 -6.62 -12.76
N SER A 454 5.62 -7.58 -13.14
CA SER A 454 5.40 -8.51 -14.23
C SER A 454 5.21 -9.94 -13.70
N ASN A 455 4.78 -10.88 -14.53
CA ASN A 455 4.63 -12.29 -14.10
C ASN A 455 5.92 -12.88 -13.52
N SER A 456 7.10 -12.40 -13.96
CA SER A 456 8.40 -12.87 -13.43
C SER A 456 8.66 -12.46 -11.98
N ASP A 457 7.94 -11.47 -11.45
CA ASP A 457 8.04 -11.04 -10.05
C ASP A 457 7.26 -11.95 -9.09
N PHE A 458 6.52 -12.92 -9.64
CA PHE A 458 5.73 -13.91 -8.88
C PHE A 458 6.18 -15.35 -9.22
N PRO A 459 7.44 -15.72 -8.92
CA PRO A 459 7.95 -17.04 -9.28
C PRO A 459 7.13 -18.16 -8.63
N GLY A 460 6.67 -19.11 -9.47
CA GLY A 460 5.79 -20.21 -9.05
C GLY A 460 4.30 -19.88 -9.06
N GLY A 461 3.91 -18.60 -9.28
CA GLY A 461 2.52 -18.22 -9.52
C GLY A 461 2.02 -18.64 -10.89
N THR A 462 0.72 -18.67 -11.08
CA THR A 462 0.04 -18.98 -12.34
C THR A 462 -0.90 -17.86 -12.74
N SER A 463 -0.86 -17.44 -14.00
CA SER A 463 -1.88 -16.54 -14.55
C SER A 463 -3.19 -17.30 -14.82
N ILE A 464 -4.27 -16.56 -14.99
CA ILE A 464 -5.58 -17.13 -15.35
C ILE A 464 -5.49 -17.83 -16.71
N LEU A 465 -4.78 -17.21 -17.65
CA LEU A 465 -4.52 -17.79 -18.97
C LEU A 465 -3.76 -19.12 -18.86
N ASP A 466 -2.68 -19.17 -18.07
CA ASP A 466 -1.90 -20.41 -17.86
C ASP A 466 -2.77 -21.55 -17.32
N GLY A 467 -3.64 -21.23 -16.36
CA GLY A 467 -4.58 -22.19 -15.78
C GLY A 467 -5.54 -22.76 -16.82
N ILE A 468 -6.18 -21.89 -17.61
CA ILE A 468 -7.12 -22.30 -18.67
C ILE A 468 -6.40 -23.08 -19.77
N GLU A 469 -5.27 -22.57 -20.27
CA GLU A 469 -4.50 -23.19 -21.34
C GLU A 469 -4.02 -24.58 -20.95
N ARG A 470 -3.57 -24.77 -19.70
CA ARG A 470 -3.14 -26.07 -19.17
C ARG A 470 -4.27 -27.10 -19.17
N GLN A 471 -5.44 -26.74 -18.64
CA GLN A 471 -6.57 -27.68 -18.51
C GLN A 471 -7.21 -27.97 -19.87
N VAL A 472 -7.40 -26.97 -20.71
CA VAL A 472 -7.94 -27.12 -22.07
C VAL A 472 -7.03 -28.01 -22.96
N SER A 473 -5.73 -27.70 -22.94
CA SER A 473 -4.76 -28.50 -23.73
C SER A 473 -4.66 -29.94 -23.23
N ALA A 474 -4.73 -30.20 -21.93
CA ALA A 474 -4.71 -31.53 -21.35
C ALA A 474 -5.91 -32.38 -21.78
N ALA A 475 -7.06 -31.75 -22.06
CA ALA A 475 -8.27 -32.42 -22.56
C ALA A 475 -8.37 -32.48 -24.10
N GLY A 476 -7.36 -31.96 -24.82
CA GLY A 476 -7.33 -31.94 -26.29
C GLY A 476 -8.07 -30.77 -26.93
N GLY A 477 -8.51 -29.80 -26.14
CA GLY A 477 -9.07 -28.50 -26.57
C GLY A 477 -7.99 -27.53 -27.06
N ARG A 478 -8.41 -26.32 -27.40
CA ARG A 478 -7.52 -25.29 -27.95
C ARG A 478 -7.81 -23.92 -27.33
N VAL A 479 -6.76 -23.22 -26.98
CA VAL A 479 -6.83 -21.78 -26.58
C VAL A 479 -6.28 -20.95 -27.76
N VAL A 480 -6.99 -19.87 -28.11
CA VAL A 480 -6.56 -18.83 -29.05
C VAL A 480 -6.51 -17.48 -28.34
N ARG A 481 -5.67 -16.57 -28.83
CA ARG A 481 -5.44 -15.24 -28.19
C ARG A 481 -5.83 -14.07 -29.10
N ASP A 482 -6.18 -14.36 -30.35
CA ASP A 482 -6.60 -13.37 -31.34
C ASP A 482 -8.04 -13.64 -31.78
N ILE A 483 -8.91 -12.65 -31.68
CA ILE A 483 -10.31 -12.68 -32.11
C ILE A 483 -10.45 -12.96 -33.64
N ASN A 484 -9.40 -12.74 -34.43
CA ASN A 484 -9.34 -13.00 -35.84
C ASN A 484 -8.65 -14.33 -36.17
N ALA A 485 -8.36 -15.17 -35.18
CA ALA A 485 -7.82 -16.50 -35.43
C ALA A 485 -8.75 -17.30 -36.37
N ASP A 486 -8.15 -18.07 -37.30
CA ASP A 486 -8.88 -18.99 -38.16
C ASP A 486 -9.27 -20.26 -37.36
N ALA A 487 -10.31 -20.11 -36.54
CA ALA A 487 -10.84 -21.14 -35.67
C ALA A 487 -12.32 -20.86 -35.34
N ASP A 488 -13.12 -21.93 -35.25
CA ASP A 488 -14.46 -21.86 -34.69
C ASP A 488 -14.32 -21.72 -33.15
N ILE A 489 -14.70 -20.58 -32.60
CA ILE A 489 -14.56 -20.26 -31.17
C ILE A 489 -15.88 -20.62 -30.48
N ASP A 490 -15.83 -21.54 -29.51
CA ASP A 490 -17.01 -21.97 -28.74
C ASP A 490 -17.44 -20.93 -27.70
N ALA A 491 -16.48 -20.24 -27.10
CA ALA A 491 -16.71 -19.10 -26.22
C ALA A 491 -15.43 -18.27 -26.05
N ALA A 492 -15.60 -17.01 -25.62
CA ALA A 492 -14.51 -16.14 -25.22
C ALA A 492 -14.51 -15.96 -23.71
N VAL A 493 -13.37 -16.18 -23.07
CA VAL A 493 -13.11 -15.79 -21.67
C VAL A 493 -12.37 -14.46 -21.71
N VAL A 494 -13.04 -13.40 -21.29
CA VAL A 494 -12.49 -12.03 -21.27
C VAL A 494 -12.17 -11.66 -19.83
N VAL A 495 -10.87 -11.52 -19.50
CA VAL A 495 -10.39 -11.18 -18.15
C VAL A 495 -9.99 -9.72 -18.11
N PHE A 496 -10.64 -8.95 -17.28
CA PHE A 496 -10.41 -7.52 -17.17
C PHE A 496 -10.74 -7.01 -15.76
N GLY A 497 -10.44 -5.76 -15.46
CA GLY A 497 -10.73 -5.19 -14.15
C GLY A 497 -9.83 -4.06 -13.74
N GLU A 498 -9.83 -3.73 -12.45
CA GLU A 498 -9.04 -2.65 -11.89
C GLU A 498 -7.53 -2.91 -12.03
N THR A 499 -6.76 -1.85 -12.19
CA THR A 499 -5.31 -1.88 -12.02
C THR A 499 -4.99 -1.86 -10.53
N PRO A 500 -3.85 -2.42 -10.08
CA PRO A 500 -3.47 -2.41 -8.68
C PRO A 500 -3.41 -1.00 -8.06
N TYR A 501 -3.83 -0.90 -6.82
CA TYR A 501 -3.75 0.30 -5.99
C TYR A 501 -3.75 -0.09 -4.51
N ALA A 502 -3.28 0.80 -3.64
CA ALA A 502 -3.41 0.69 -2.19
C ALA A 502 -3.80 2.04 -1.56
N GLU A 503 -4.56 1.98 -0.48
CA GLU A 503 -4.98 3.09 0.36
C GLU A 503 -5.63 4.24 -0.44
N MET A 504 -5.35 5.52 -0.10
CA MET A 504 -5.91 6.71 -0.74
C MET A 504 -5.72 6.74 -2.27
N GLN A 505 -4.75 6.00 -2.79
CA GLN A 505 -4.59 5.93 -4.24
C GLN A 505 -5.68 5.11 -4.92
N GLY A 506 -6.39 4.30 -4.16
CA GLY A 506 -7.58 3.58 -4.60
C GLY A 506 -8.89 4.32 -4.39
N ASP A 507 -8.90 5.49 -3.73
CA ASP A 507 -10.12 6.27 -3.53
C ASP A 507 -10.78 6.62 -4.86
N ALA A 508 -12.07 6.41 -4.97
CA ALA A 508 -12.84 6.63 -6.18
C ALA A 508 -13.96 7.66 -5.97
N TYR A 509 -14.17 8.51 -6.96
CA TYR A 509 -15.31 9.44 -6.95
C TYR A 509 -16.63 8.73 -7.23
N THR A 510 -16.58 7.63 -7.97
CA THR A 510 -17.73 6.84 -8.40
C THR A 510 -17.40 5.36 -8.36
N VAL A 511 -18.40 4.52 -8.20
CA VAL A 511 -18.28 3.06 -8.35
C VAL A 511 -18.52 2.58 -9.78
N ALA A 512 -18.73 3.47 -10.76
CA ALA A 512 -18.86 3.08 -12.15
C ALA A 512 -17.53 2.59 -12.74
N TRP A 513 -17.62 1.51 -13.48
CA TRP A 513 -16.48 1.00 -14.26
C TRP A 513 -16.31 1.80 -15.56
N TYR A 514 -15.20 2.48 -15.70
CA TYR A 514 -14.81 3.15 -16.94
C TYR A 514 -13.77 2.31 -17.67
N ASP A 515 -14.12 1.92 -18.92
CA ASP A 515 -13.21 1.20 -19.81
C ASP A 515 -12.01 2.10 -20.17
N LYS A 516 -10.82 1.70 -19.74
CA LYS A 516 -9.57 2.44 -19.99
C LYS A 516 -8.65 1.74 -20.99
N ARG A 517 -8.94 0.48 -21.37
CA ARG A 517 -8.04 -0.37 -22.16
C ARG A 517 -8.73 -1.08 -23.33
N GLY A 518 -9.97 -0.72 -23.62
CA GLY A 518 -10.72 -1.21 -24.76
C GLY A 518 -11.47 -2.54 -24.52
N GLU A 519 -11.74 -2.88 -23.25
CA GLU A 519 -12.47 -4.09 -22.88
C GLU A 519 -13.88 -4.10 -23.44
N ARG A 520 -14.62 -2.98 -23.37
CA ARG A 520 -15.96 -2.84 -23.98
C ARG A 520 -15.92 -3.03 -25.48
N LYS A 521 -14.92 -2.46 -26.16
CA LYS A 521 -14.75 -2.63 -27.59
C LYS A 521 -14.50 -4.10 -27.96
N LEU A 522 -13.73 -4.82 -27.17
CA LEU A 522 -13.49 -6.26 -27.35
C LEU A 522 -14.79 -7.05 -27.18
N ILE A 523 -15.51 -6.84 -26.07
CA ILE A 523 -16.77 -7.54 -25.78
C ILE A 523 -17.81 -7.24 -26.86
N ASN A 524 -17.98 -5.98 -27.28
CA ASN A 524 -18.87 -5.62 -28.37
C ASN A 524 -18.53 -6.36 -29.67
N ALA A 525 -17.26 -6.43 -30.04
CA ALA A 525 -16.82 -7.16 -31.24
C ALA A 525 -17.09 -8.67 -31.17
N LEU A 526 -17.01 -9.27 -29.97
CA LEU A 526 -17.36 -10.68 -29.75
C LEU A 526 -18.86 -10.91 -29.90
N VAL A 527 -19.67 -10.08 -29.29
CA VAL A 527 -21.14 -10.12 -29.38
C VAL A 527 -21.59 -9.93 -30.83
N GLU A 528 -21.02 -8.99 -31.61
CA GLU A 528 -21.29 -8.79 -33.02
C GLU A 528 -20.94 -10.01 -33.89
N LYS A 529 -19.90 -10.77 -33.51
CA LYS A 529 -19.54 -12.03 -34.17
C LYS A 529 -20.39 -13.21 -33.70
N GLY A 530 -21.26 -13.05 -32.71
CA GLY A 530 -22.07 -14.10 -32.11
C GLY A 530 -21.27 -15.12 -31.29
N ILE A 531 -20.10 -14.71 -30.79
CA ILE A 531 -19.26 -15.52 -29.91
C ILE A 531 -19.74 -15.31 -28.47
N PRO A 532 -20.12 -16.38 -27.75
CA PRO A 532 -20.53 -16.28 -26.36
C PRO A 532 -19.41 -15.74 -25.46
N VAL A 533 -19.75 -14.84 -24.51
CA VAL A 533 -18.79 -14.16 -23.64
C VAL A 533 -18.92 -14.63 -22.20
N VAL A 534 -17.82 -15.12 -21.64
CA VAL A 534 -17.62 -15.34 -20.21
C VAL A 534 -16.72 -14.22 -19.70
N ALA A 535 -17.29 -13.29 -18.96
CA ALA A 535 -16.56 -12.18 -18.34
C ALA A 535 -15.99 -12.61 -16.98
N VAL A 536 -14.70 -12.35 -16.77
CA VAL A 536 -13.99 -12.57 -15.50
C VAL A 536 -13.48 -11.22 -15.02
N PHE A 537 -14.06 -10.72 -13.94
CA PHE A 537 -13.84 -9.34 -13.46
C PHE A 537 -12.95 -9.31 -12.23
N LEU A 538 -11.77 -8.70 -12.38
CA LEU A 538 -10.79 -8.48 -11.30
C LEU A 538 -11.05 -7.13 -10.63
N THR A 539 -11.43 -7.12 -9.37
CA THR A 539 -11.78 -5.87 -8.67
C THR A 539 -11.56 -5.96 -7.17
N GLY A 540 -11.17 -4.84 -6.56
CA GLY A 540 -11.08 -4.68 -5.11
C GLY A 540 -12.38 -4.24 -4.45
N ARG A 541 -13.47 -4.02 -5.24
CA ARG A 541 -14.74 -3.47 -4.76
C ARG A 541 -15.92 -3.85 -5.65
N PRO A 542 -17.16 -3.84 -5.16
CA PRO A 542 -18.34 -3.86 -6.02
C PRO A 542 -18.39 -2.61 -6.92
N MET A 543 -18.64 -2.80 -8.21
CA MET A 543 -18.67 -1.70 -9.19
C MET A 543 -19.93 -1.75 -10.06
N TRP A 544 -20.43 -0.58 -10.46
CA TRP A 544 -21.47 -0.49 -11.49
C TRP A 544 -20.86 -0.84 -12.86
N ILE A 545 -21.39 -1.88 -13.49
CA ILE A 545 -20.88 -2.44 -14.74
C ILE A 545 -22.02 -3.09 -15.56
N ASN A 546 -23.20 -2.50 -15.47
CA ASN A 546 -24.44 -3.09 -15.95
C ASN A 546 -24.43 -3.43 -17.43
N ASP A 547 -23.81 -2.60 -18.28
CA ASP A 547 -23.68 -2.81 -19.70
C ASP A 547 -22.92 -4.10 -20.04
N LEU A 548 -21.80 -4.36 -19.37
CA LEU A 548 -21.01 -5.57 -19.58
C LEU A 548 -21.68 -6.82 -18.95
N LEU A 549 -22.39 -6.65 -17.84
CA LEU A 549 -23.25 -7.69 -17.29
C LEU A 549 -24.35 -8.08 -18.28
N ASN A 550 -25.01 -7.10 -18.90
CA ASN A 550 -26.05 -7.37 -19.90
C ASN A 550 -25.50 -8.12 -21.11
N GLN A 551 -24.33 -7.73 -21.62
CA GLN A 551 -23.73 -8.28 -22.84
C GLN A 551 -23.07 -9.66 -22.66
N SER A 552 -22.70 -10.05 -21.44
CA SER A 552 -22.03 -11.32 -21.17
C SER A 552 -23.03 -12.47 -21.00
N ASP A 553 -22.71 -13.67 -21.50
CA ASP A 553 -23.49 -14.90 -21.23
C ASP A 553 -23.25 -15.44 -19.81
N ALA A 554 -22.05 -15.26 -19.28
CA ALA A 554 -21.73 -15.52 -17.88
C ALA A 554 -20.82 -14.41 -17.33
N PHE A 555 -21.00 -14.06 -16.05
CA PHE A 555 -20.21 -13.03 -15.39
C PHE A 555 -19.72 -13.52 -14.03
N VAL A 556 -18.40 -13.56 -13.86
CA VAL A 556 -17.72 -14.01 -12.65
C VAL A 556 -16.96 -12.86 -12.02
N VAL A 557 -17.21 -12.54 -10.76
CA VAL A 557 -16.40 -11.63 -9.95
C VAL A 557 -15.31 -12.45 -9.30
N SER A 558 -14.06 -12.16 -9.66
CA SER A 558 -12.88 -12.89 -9.19
C SER A 558 -12.14 -12.18 -8.07
N TRP A 559 -12.57 -10.98 -7.72
CA TRP A 559 -11.90 -10.11 -6.74
C TRP A 559 -10.42 -9.91 -7.10
N LEU A 560 -9.53 -10.05 -6.12
CA LEU A 560 -8.07 -10.01 -6.27
C LEU A 560 -7.52 -11.35 -5.76
N PRO A 561 -7.41 -12.36 -6.64
CA PRO A 561 -7.17 -13.76 -6.26
C PRO A 561 -5.75 -14.09 -5.80
N GLY A 562 -4.76 -13.23 -6.01
CA GLY A 562 -3.37 -13.53 -5.64
C GLY A 562 -2.65 -14.36 -6.72
N THR A 563 -1.70 -15.21 -6.30
CA THR A 563 -0.79 -15.91 -7.23
C THR A 563 -1.37 -17.16 -7.91
N GLU A 564 -2.54 -17.67 -7.49
CA GLU A 564 -3.02 -18.98 -7.97
C GLU A 564 -4.20 -18.83 -8.98
N GLY A 565 -3.97 -18.13 -10.11
CA GLY A 565 -4.98 -17.90 -11.14
C GLY A 565 -5.58 -19.19 -11.74
N GLU A 566 -4.86 -20.32 -11.63
CA GLU A 566 -5.39 -21.63 -12.03
C GLU A 566 -6.65 -22.03 -11.24
N GLY A 567 -6.84 -21.53 -10.02
CA GLY A 567 -8.06 -21.76 -9.24
C GLY A 567 -9.32 -21.19 -9.89
N ILE A 568 -9.20 -20.16 -10.73
CA ILE A 568 -10.31 -19.64 -11.55
C ILE A 568 -10.64 -20.62 -12.67
N ALA A 569 -9.63 -21.16 -13.36
CA ALA A 569 -9.84 -22.19 -14.39
C ALA A 569 -10.60 -23.42 -13.83
N ASP A 570 -10.33 -23.80 -12.57
CA ASP A 570 -10.97 -24.92 -11.89
C ASP A 570 -12.51 -24.82 -11.83
N VAL A 571 -13.05 -23.62 -11.69
CA VAL A 571 -14.51 -23.39 -11.62
C VAL A 571 -15.11 -23.02 -12.98
N LEU A 572 -14.31 -22.51 -13.93
CA LEU A 572 -14.75 -22.19 -15.27
C LEU A 572 -14.87 -23.41 -16.17
N LEU A 573 -14.10 -24.46 -15.91
CA LEU A 573 -13.99 -25.63 -16.76
C LEU A 573 -14.52 -26.89 -16.07
N ARG A 574 -15.06 -27.83 -16.89
CA ARG A 574 -15.33 -29.22 -16.49
C ARG A 574 -14.02 -30.00 -16.38
N ASP A 575 -14.07 -31.15 -15.73
CA ASP A 575 -12.93 -32.07 -15.71
C ASP A 575 -12.73 -32.78 -17.10
N ALA A 576 -11.66 -33.53 -17.23
CA ALA A 576 -11.35 -34.26 -18.45
C ALA A 576 -12.42 -35.29 -18.86
N ASN A 577 -13.36 -35.64 -17.97
CA ASN A 577 -14.50 -36.52 -18.25
C ASN A 577 -15.80 -35.75 -18.54
N ASP A 578 -15.69 -34.44 -18.72
CA ASP A 578 -16.80 -33.50 -18.92
C ASP A 578 -17.77 -33.42 -17.73
N ALA A 579 -17.29 -33.74 -16.53
CA ALA A 579 -18.05 -33.56 -15.27
C ALA A 579 -17.71 -32.23 -14.60
N VAL A 580 -18.63 -31.67 -13.83
CA VAL A 580 -18.37 -30.50 -12.97
C VAL A 580 -17.33 -30.90 -11.94
N GLN A 581 -16.16 -30.27 -11.98
CA GLN A 581 -15.08 -30.54 -11.02
C GLN A 581 -15.24 -29.74 -9.73
N PHE A 582 -15.61 -28.48 -9.84
CA PHE A 582 -15.90 -27.57 -8.72
C PHE A 582 -17.06 -26.67 -9.06
N ASP A 583 -17.94 -26.41 -8.08
CA ASP A 583 -19.03 -25.46 -8.22
C ASP A 583 -18.64 -24.09 -7.67
N PHE A 584 -19.33 -23.05 -8.10
CA PHE A 584 -19.26 -21.74 -7.47
C PHE A 584 -19.98 -21.78 -6.11
N VAL A 585 -19.24 -21.48 -5.05
CA VAL A 585 -19.76 -21.43 -3.68
C VAL A 585 -19.62 -20.04 -3.07
N GLY A 586 -18.82 -19.18 -3.70
CA GLY A 586 -18.61 -17.82 -3.26
C GLY A 586 -19.88 -16.98 -3.36
N THR A 587 -20.05 -16.09 -2.39
CA THR A 587 -21.19 -15.16 -2.33
C THR A 587 -20.71 -13.75 -2.07
N LEU A 588 -21.45 -12.74 -2.58
CA LEU A 588 -21.08 -11.35 -2.40
C LEU A 588 -20.89 -10.98 -0.93
N PRO A 589 -19.72 -10.46 -0.51
CA PRO A 589 -19.49 -9.97 0.85
C PRO A 589 -20.03 -8.56 1.06
N MET A 590 -20.34 -7.87 -0.02
CA MET A 590 -20.88 -6.51 -0.08
C MET A 590 -21.99 -6.46 -1.13
N PRO A 591 -22.98 -5.57 -1.02
CA PRO A 591 -24.01 -5.44 -2.04
C PRO A 591 -23.40 -4.90 -3.34
N TRP A 592 -23.88 -5.39 -4.48
CA TRP A 592 -23.46 -4.94 -5.80
C TRP A 592 -24.32 -3.77 -6.27
N PRO A 593 -23.78 -2.62 -6.67
CA PRO A 593 -24.56 -1.42 -6.97
C PRO A 593 -25.44 -1.61 -8.22
N ALA A 594 -26.69 -1.14 -8.15
CA ALA A 594 -27.58 -1.02 -9.30
C ALA A 594 -27.36 0.30 -10.04
N LEU A 595 -26.93 1.32 -9.33
CA LEU A 595 -26.72 2.68 -9.82
C LEU A 595 -25.25 3.09 -9.66
N ASP A 596 -24.82 3.99 -10.52
CA ASP A 596 -23.57 4.71 -10.37
C ASP A 596 -23.71 5.77 -9.26
N VAL A 597 -23.03 5.57 -8.15
CA VAL A 597 -23.00 6.54 -7.04
C VAL A 597 -21.72 7.34 -7.12
N ASN A 598 -21.82 8.63 -7.38
CA ASN A 598 -20.69 9.54 -7.37
C ASN A 598 -20.64 10.42 -6.09
N ALA A 599 -19.55 11.14 -5.90
CA ALA A 599 -19.33 11.95 -4.70
C ALA A 599 -20.29 13.16 -4.58
N ALA A 600 -20.94 13.58 -5.67
CA ALA A 600 -21.86 14.71 -5.67
C ALA A 600 -23.27 14.32 -5.20
N ASP A 601 -23.68 13.06 -5.38
CA ASP A 601 -25.05 12.58 -5.13
C ASP A 601 -25.17 11.76 -3.85
N ARG A 602 -24.54 12.24 -2.78
CA ARG A 602 -24.40 11.52 -1.51
C ARG A 602 -25.65 11.26 -0.71
N ASP A 603 -26.67 12.07 -0.90
CA ASP A 603 -27.96 11.93 -0.22
C ASP A 603 -28.86 10.92 -0.94
N MET A 604 -28.41 10.32 -2.05
CA MET A 604 -29.12 9.19 -2.63
C MET A 604 -28.90 7.95 -1.74
N PRO A 605 -29.96 7.35 -1.23
CA PRO A 605 -29.82 6.10 -0.51
C PRO A 605 -29.19 5.06 -1.45
N VAL A 606 -28.09 4.46 -1.01
CA VAL A 606 -27.43 3.31 -1.69
C VAL A 606 -28.32 2.06 -1.51
N ASP A 607 -29.63 2.22 -1.52
CA ASP A 607 -30.60 1.17 -1.23
C ASP A 607 -31.03 0.39 -2.48
N GLU A 608 -30.57 0.80 -3.67
CA GLU A 608 -30.82 0.08 -4.91
C GLU A 608 -29.62 -0.76 -5.32
N PHE A 609 -29.65 -2.02 -4.95
CA PHE A 609 -28.63 -2.99 -5.30
C PHE A 609 -29.11 -3.90 -6.43
N ALA A 610 -28.24 -4.14 -7.43
CA ALA A 610 -28.48 -5.16 -8.43
C ALA A 610 -28.47 -6.56 -7.79
N PHE A 611 -27.53 -6.75 -6.85
CA PHE A 611 -27.43 -8.00 -6.08
C PHE A 611 -27.14 -7.73 -4.61
N PRO A 612 -27.86 -8.38 -3.67
CA PRO A 612 -27.64 -8.19 -2.23
C PRO A 612 -26.41 -8.97 -1.73
N ILE A 613 -25.99 -8.67 -0.50
CA ILE A 613 -25.03 -9.50 0.25
C ILE A 613 -25.52 -10.95 0.27
N GLY A 614 -24.60 -11.89 0.06
CA GLY A 614 -24.91 -13.32 0.02
C GLY A 614 -25.41 -13.82 -1.34
N TYR A 615 -25.55 -12.95 -2.35
CA TYR A 615 -25.87 -13.40 -3.70
C TYR A 615 -24.66 -14.10 -4.35
N GLY A 616 -24.91 -15.17 -5.05
CA GLY A 616 -23.99 -15.96 -5.85
C GLY A 616 -24.74 -17.16 -6.42
N LEU A 617 -24.53 -17.50 -7.69
CA LEU A 617 -25.14 -18.63 -8.37
C LEU A 617 -24.23 -19.86 -8.30
N SER A 618 -24.81 -21.05 -8.26
CA SER A 618 -24.14 -22.29 -8.60
C SER A 618 -24.25 -22.57 -10.12
N VAL A 619 -23.42 -23.44 -10.66
CA VAL A 619 -23.43 -23.79 -12.09
C VAL A 619 -24.76 -24.40 -12.56
N THR A 620 -25.56 -24.94 -11.65
CA THR A 620 -26.89 -25.51 -11.97
C THR A 620 -27.99 -24.44 -12.04
N GLN A 621 -27.73 -23.22 -11.59
CA GLN A 621 -28.68 -22.12 -11.56
C GLN A 621 -28.48 -21.22 -12.79
N ALA A 622 -29.52 -21.02 -13.55
CA ALA A 622 -29.57 -20.13 -14.69
C ALA A 622 -30.89 -19.35 -14.67
N PRO A 623 -31.04 -18.41 -13.73
CA PRO A 623 -32.24 -17.58 -13.69
C PRO A 623 -32.37 -16.79 -15.00
N LEU A 624 -33.63 -16.50 -15.39
CA LEU A 624 -33.87 -15.63 -16.53
C LEU A 624 -33.25 -14.26 -16.23
N TRP A 625 -32.38 -13.82 -17.14
CA TRP A 625 -31.75 -12.51 -17.04
C TRP A 625 -32.75 -11.40 -17.35
N SER A 626 -32.86 -10.44 -16.47
CA SER A 626 -33.52 -9.15 -16.73
C SER A 626 -32.43 -8.11 -16.91
N ALA A 627 -32.42 -7.46 -18.08
CA ALA A 627 -31.45 -6.43 -18.36
C ALA A 627 -31.45 -5.33 -17.27
N LEU A 628 -30.27 -5.00 -16.78
CA LEU A 628 -30.05 -3.93 -15.82
C LEU A 628 -30.06 -2.58 -16.56
N SER A 629 -30.40 -1.49 -15.86
CA SER A 629 -30.29 -0.14 -16.43
C SER A 629 -28.84 0.19 -16.78
N GLU A 630 -28.62 0.70 -18.00
CA GLU A 630 -27.33 1.17 -18.48
C GLU A 630 -27.19 2.70 -18.39
N GLU A 631 -28.16 3.37 -17.76
CA GLU A 631 -28.14 4.80 -17.54
C GLU A 631 -27.11 5.14 -16.47
N LEU A 632 -26.11 5.94 -16.82
CA LEU A 632 -25.16 6.52 -15.88
C LEU A 632 -25.79 7.76 -15.24
N ILE A 633 -26.12 7.64 -13.95
CA ILE A 633 -26.63 8.75 -13.15
C ILE A 633 -25.45 9.36 -12.41
N GLY A 634 -25.06 10.57 -12.79
CA GLY A 634 -23.96 11.30 -12.12
C GLY A 634 -22.56 10.97 -12.61
N ALA A 635 -22.43 10.48 -13.85
CA ALA A 635 -21.13 10.32 -14.49
C ALA A 635 -20.31 11.60 -14.34
N ASP A 636 -19.09 11.49 -13.87
CA ASP A 636 -18.13 12.59 -13.87
C ASP A 636 -17.77 12.91 -15.33
N ASN A 637 -18.46 13.92 -15.88
CA ASN A 637 -18.14 14.45 -17.20
C ASN A 637 -16.95 15.43 -17.14
N SER A 638 -16.20 15.44 -16.04
CA SER A 638 -15.02 16.27 -15.87
C SER A 638 -13.99 15.86 -16.91
N LEU A 639 -13.47 16.85 -17.62
CA LEU A 639 -12.34 16.69 -18.53
C LEU A 639 -11.02 16.56 -17.76
N ASP A 640 -11.07 16.67 -16.44
CA ASP A 640 -9.93 16.56 -15.56
C ASP A 640 -9.43 15.11 -15.51
N GLN A 641 -8.09 14.93 -15.57
CA GLN A 641 -7.45 13.62 -15.55
C GLN A 641 -6.25 13.65 -14.60
N GLU A 642 -6.22 12.75 -13.65
CA GLU A 642 -5.01 12.51 -12.86
C GLU A 642 -4.02 11.70 -13.71
N VAL A 643 -2.82 12.24 -13.88
CA VAL A 643 -1.71 11.59 -14.57
C VAL A 643 -0.79 10.91 -13.56
N PHE A 644 -0.50 11.62 -12.46
CA PHE A 644 0.37 11.18 -11.39
C PHE A 644 -0.09 11.76 -10.05
N LYS A 645 -0.10 10.92 -8.99
CA LYS A 645 -0.34 11.34 -7.61
C LYS A 645 0.40 10.39 -6.67
N GLY A 646 1.64 10.76 -6.30
CA GLY A 646 2.57 9.85 -5.63
C GLY A 646 3.06 8.68 -6.50
N GLY A 647 2.30 8.32 -7.52
CA GLY A 647 2.59 7.32 -8.53
C GLY A 647 1.73 7.52 -9.78
N PRO A 648 1.99 6.80 -10.88
CA PRO A 648 1.21 6.84 -12.10
C PRO A 648 -0.26 6.49 -11.87
N ARG A 649 -1.18 7.13 -12.62
CA ARG A 649 -2.62 6.91 -12.51
C ARG A 649 -3.21 6.36 -13.81
N GLY A 650 -4.23 5.52 -13.68
CA GLY A 650 -4.95 4.96 -14.82
C GLY A 650 -4.03 4.18 -15.78
N SER A 651 -4.01 4.58 -17.05
CA SER A 651 -3.16 3.98 -18.09
C SER A 651 -1.76 4.60 -18.18
N TRP A 652 -1.46 5.62 -17.37
CA TRP A 652 -0.18 6.29 -17.40
C TRP A 652 0.90 5.43 -16.71
N LYS A 653 2.10 5.45 -17.28
CA LYS A 653 3.30 4.81 -16.74
C LYS A 653 4.41 5.84 -16.61
N LEU A 654 5.23 5.72 -15.57
CA LEU A 654 6.39 6.58 -15.35
C LEU A 654 7.63 5.93 -15.95
N PHE A 655 8.37 6.70 -16.71
CA PHE A 655 9.65 6.30 -17.28
C PHE A 655 10.75 7.30 -16.93
N THR A 656 11.97 6.80 -16.91
CA THR A 656 13.18 7.62 -16.94
C THR A 656 14.03 7.22 -18.12
N GLY A 657 14.83 8.16 -18.64
CA GLY A 657 15.67 7.89 -19.80
C GLY A 657 16.86 8.82 -19.92
N ASP A 658 17.86 8.32 -20.62
CA ASP A 658 19.05 9.03 -21.04
C ASP A 658 19.48 8.52 -22.41
N LYS A 659 20.59 9.04 -22.96
CA LYS A 659 21.10 8.62 -24.28
C LYS A 659 21.43 7.13 -24.41
N SER A 660 21.58 6.42 -23.30
CA SER A 660 21.88 4.98 -23.29
C SER A 660 20.59 4.16 -23.49
N ASP A 661 19.50 4.60 -22.87
CA ASP A 661 18.17 4.03 -23.02
C ASP A 661 17.12 5.08 -22.64
N TRP A 662 16.15 5.33 -23.51
CA TRP A 662 15.10 6.32 -23.31
C TRP A 662 13.86 5.77 -22.61
N THR A 663 13.80 4.45 -22.34
CA THR A 663 12.55 3.75 -22.01
C THR A 663 12.63 2.88 -20.74
N VAL A 664 13.38 3.34 -19.73
CA VAL A 664 13.45 2.61 -18.45
C VAL A 664 12.19 2.90 -17.65
N GLU A 665 11.28 1.94 -17.56
CA GLU A 665 10.06 2.05 -16.75
C GLU A 665 10.40 2.04 -15.25
N VAL A 666 9.81 2.97 -14.49
CA VAL A 666 9.96 3.07 -13.03
C VAL A 666 8.89 2.20 -12.38
N THR A 667 9.29 1.01 -11.95
CA THR A 667 8.41 -0.04 -11.42
C THR A 667 8.61 -0.32 -9.92
N SER A 668 9.43 0.49 -9.23
CA SER A 668 9.73 0.32 -7.81
C SER A 668 9.88 1.68 -7.11
N SER A 669 10.01 1.66 -5.79
CA SER A 669 10.23 2.86 -4.98
C SER A 669 11.58 3.55 -5.26
N ILE A 670 12.53 2.81 -5.84
CA ILE A 670 13.80 3.34 -6.34
C ILE A 670 14.07 2.80 -7.74
N ALA A 671 14.49 3.67 -8.64
CA ALA A 671 14.90 3.32 -10.02
C ALA A 671 15.95 4.32 -10.51
N GLN A 672 16.65 3.96 -11.58
CA GLN A 672 17.58 4.87 -12.23
C GLN A 672 17.59 4.64 -13.74
N SER A 673 17.94 5.69 -14.49
CA SER A 673 18.20 5.56 -15.93
C SER A 673 19.40 4.67 -16.19
N SER A 674 19.55 4.17 -17.40
CA SER A 674 20.58 3.18 -17.75
C SER A 674 22.02 3.67 -17.53
N SER A 675 22.29 4.97 -17.61
CA SER A 675 23.59 5.57 -17.25
C SER A 675 23.68 6.00 -15.79
N GLY A 676 22.57 5.99 -15.05
CA GLY A 676 22.47 6.54 -13.71
C GLY A 676 22.38 8.06 -13.64
N SER A 677 22.19 8.74 -14.78
CA SER A 677 22.06 10.20 -14.83
C SER A 677 20.74 10.73 -14.27
N VAL A 678 19.74 9.88 -14.09
CA VAL A 678 18.51 10.16 -13.34
C VAL A 678 18.31 9.07 -12.30
N VAL A 679 18.14 9.48 -11.05
CA VAL A 679 17.70 8.59 -9.96
C VAL A 679 16.31 9.01 -9.54
N VAL A 680 15.41 8.04 -9.45
CA VAL A 680 14.03 8.21 -8.97
C VAL A 680 13.90 7.51 -7.63
N ARG A 681 13.38 8.19 -6.60
CA ARG A 681 13.15 7.62 -5.26
C ARG A 681 11.78 8.04 -4.74
N ALA A 682 11.06 7.10 -4.14
CA ALA A 682 9.86 7.42 -3.38
C ALA A 682 10.24 8.23 -2.15
N VAL A 683 9.45 9.26 -1.84
CA VAL A 683 9.62 10.11 -0.66
C VAL A 683 8.24 10.44 -0.08
N ASP A 684 8.21 10.66 1.21
CA ASP A 684 7.00 11.05 1.92
C ASP A 684 6.89 12.58 1.95
N ARG A 685 5.71 13.10 1.68
CA ARG A 685 5.35 14.49 1.86
C ARG A 685 4.44 14.65 3.08
N VAL A 686 3.31 13.97 3.06
CA VAL A 686 2.31 13.95 4.13
C VAL A 686 2.06 12.51 4.54
N VAL A 687 2.00 11.61 3.57
CA VAL A 687 1.75 10.18 3.78
C VAL A 687 2.81 9.35 3.04
N GLN A 688 2.85 8.07 3.32
CA GLN A 688 3.81 7.13 2.73
C GLN A 688 3.84 7.26 1.20
N GLU A 689 5.04 7.45 0.64
CA GLU A 689 5.35 7.45 -0.80
C GLU A 689 4.40 8.30 -1.68
N ASP A 690 3.81 9.36 -1.11
CA ASP A 690 2.91 10.26 -1.83
C ASP A 690 3.63 11.22 -2.78
N SER A 691 4.93 11.05 -2.94
CA SER A 691 5.79 11.85 -3.81
C SER A 691 6.93 11.02 -4.38
N ARG A 692 7.52 11.51 -5.47
CA ARG A 692 8.76 10.95 -6.03
C ARG A 692 9.80 12.05 -6.12
N ARG A 693 11.01 11.75 -5.63
CA ARG A 693 12.21 12.56 -5.85
C ARG A 693 12.88 12.14 -7.15
N PHE A 694 13.16 13.12 -7.98
CA PHE A 694 13.90 12.96 -9.22
C PHE A 694 15.20 13.75 -9.10
N THR A 695 16.33 13.04 -9.08
CA THR A 695 17.66 13.62 -9.03
C THR A 695 18.31 13.43 -10.39
N PHE A 696 18.55 14.53 -11.08
CA PHE A 696 19.29 14.59 -12.34
C PHE A 696 20.72 14.97 -12.05
N ALA A 697 21.67 14.29 -12.66
CA ALA A 697 23.09 14.59 -12.61
C ALA A 697 23.59 15.04 -13.98
N GLU A 698 24.52 16.02 -14.01
CA GLU A 698 25.16 16.49 -15.23
C GLU A 698 25.75 15.32 -16.02
N SER A 699 25.39 15.21 -17.28
CA SER A 699 25.74 14.10 -18.18
C SER A 699 26.62 14.51 -19.36
N GLY A 700 27.44 15.57 -19.19
CA GLY A 700 28.33 16.07 -20.24
C GLY A 700 27.65 16.75 -21.41
N GLY A 701 26.44 17.30 -21.17
CA GLY A 701 25.62 18.01 -22.15
C GLY A 701 24.57 17.14 -22.85
N ASP A 702 24.49 15.86 -22.53
CA ASP A 702 23.41 14.97 -22.98
C ASP A 702 22.16 15.18 -22.16
N LEU A 703 20.98 15.06 -22.78
CA LEU A 703 19.69 15.17 -22.08
C LEU A 703 19.42 13.91 -21.25
N SER A 704 18.90 14.14 -20.06
CA SER A 704 18.25 13.15 -19.22
C SER A 704 16.81 13.56 -18.96
N LEU A 705 15.88 12.61 -18.84
CA LEU A 705 14.47 12.91 -18.77
C LEU A 705 13.68 11.92 -17.89
N ILE A 706 12.54 12.40 -17.40
CA ILE A 706 11.46 11.62 -16.84
C ILE A 706 10.18 11.92 -17.62
N TYR A 707 9.29 10.92 -17.78
CA TYR A 707 8.06 11.16 -18.51
C TYR A 707 6.93 10.22 -18.10
N MET A 708 5.69 10.71 -18.31
CA MET A 708 4.45 9.99 -18.08
C MET A 708 3.82 9.66 -19.44
N GLN A 709 3.81 8.37 -19.80
CA GLN A 709 3.28 7.91 -21.08
C GLN A 709 2.17 6.88 -20.91
N SER A 710 1.18 6.93 -21.80
CA SER A 710 0.09 5.96 -21.92
C SER A 710 0.16 5.26 -23.27
N GLU A 711 -0.19 3.98 -23.30
CA GLU A 711 -0.39 3.23 -24.56
C GLU A 711 -1.62 3.72 -25.33
N TYR A 712 -2.55 4.37 -24.63
CA TYR A 712 -3.81 4.88 -25.18
C TYR A 712 -3.74 6.41 -25.29
N PRO A 713 -3.73 6.96 -26.52
CA PRO A 713 -3.75 8.41 -26.69
C PRO A 713 -5.05 9.02 -26.15
N THR A 714 -4.92 10.20 -25.59
CA THR A 714 -6.04 10.99 -25.08
C THR A 714 -6.25 12.20 -25.99
N ASP A 715 -7.50 12.49 -26.33
CA ASP A 715 -7.89 13.73 -27.00
C ASP A 715 -8.05 14.84 -25.94
N LEU A 716 -7.26 15.88 -26.03
CA LEU A 716 -7.27 17.04 -25.13
C LEU A 716 -7.91 18.27 -25.76
N THR A 717 -8.59 18.15 -26.91
CA THR A 717 -9.20 19.27 -27.63
C THR A 717 -10.23 19.98 -26.76
N ASP A 718 -11.18 19.24 -26.19
CA ASP A 718 -12.24 19.79 -25.33
C ASP A 718 -11.65 20.41 -24.05
N LEU A 719 -10.63 19.77 -23.46
CA LEU A 719 -9.92 20.30 -22.30
C LEU A 719 -9.30 21.67 -22.62
N ASN A 720 -8.64 21.78 -23.76
CA ASN A 720 -8.01 23.02 -24.20
C ASN A 720 -9.03 24.11 -24.50
N GLU A 721 -10.16 23.78 -25.16
CA GLU A 721 -11.25 24.72 -25.41
C GLU A 721 -11.89 25.23 -24.10
N ALA A 722 -11.93 24.42 -23.08
CA ALA A 722 -12.35 24.80 -21.74
C ALA A 722 -11.31 25.61 -20.95
N GLY A 723 -10.16 25.95 -21.56
CA GLY A 723 -9.06 26.67 -20.90
C GLY A 723 -8.23 25.80 -19.93
N GLY A 724 -8.16 24.52 -20.22
CA GLY A 724 -7.45 23.55 -19.39
C GLY A 724 -5.93 23.71 -19.34
N ALA A 725 -5.31 23.10 -18.37
CA ALA A 725 -3.88 23.18 -18.10
C ALA A 725 -3.30 21.87 -17.60
N LEU A 726 -2.00 21.67 -17.85
CA LEU A 726 -1.16 20.73 -17.13
C LEU A 726 -0.81 21.34 -15.76
N VAL A 727 -1.30 20.74 -14.70
CA VAL A 727 -1.02 21.18 -13.33
C VAL A 727 0.06 20.27 -12.75
N VAL A 728 1.13 20.87 -12.21
CA VAL A 728 2.22 20.15 -11.55
C VAL A 728 2.40 20.72 -10.14
N GLU A 729 2.41 19.86 -9.14
CA GLU A 729 2.77 20.21 -7.77
C GLU A 729 4.11 19.57 -7.41
N PHE A 730 5.09 20.46 -7.13
CA PHE A 730 6.48 20.06 -6.97
C PHE A 730 7.18 20.85 -5.88
N ARG A 731 8.34 20.34 -5.43
CA ARG A 731 9.27 21.00 -4.52
C ARG A 731 10.68 20.94 -5.09
N VAL A 732 11.31 22.12 -5.30
CA VAL A 732 12.70 22.17 -5.72
C VAL A 732 13.58 21.94 -4.50
N VAL A 733 14.39 20.87 -4.53
CA VAL A 733 15.36 20.52 -3.50
C VAL A 733 16.73 21.10 -3.84
N GLU A 734 17.13 20.97 -5.13
CA GLU A 734 18.33 21.60 -5.69
C GLU A 734 17.95 22.27 -7.01
N GLN A 735 18.40 23.51 -7.19
CA GLN A 735 18.04 24.31 -8.37
C GLN A 735 18.71 23.76 -9.65
N PRO A 736 18.07 23.95 -10.81
CA PRO A 736 18.65 23.53 -12.09
C PRO A 736 19.93 24.27 -12.43
N THR A 737 20.95 23.54 -12.88
CA THR A 737 22.21 24.11 -13.38
C THR A 737 22.23 24.26 -14.92
N ALA A 738 21.23 23.70 -15.61
CA ALA A 738 21.04 23.84 -17.06
C ALA A 738 19.57 24.07 -17.41
N THR A 739 19.31 24.40 -18.66
CA THR A 739 17.93 24.56 -19.15
C THR A 739 17.12 23.30 -18.89
N THR A 740 15.98 23.47 -18.23
CA THR A 740 14.99 22.43 -17.98
C THR A 740 13.74 22.73 -18.80
N THR A 741 13.25 21.74 -19.53
CA THR A 741 12.05 21.86 -20.35
C THR A 741 10.92 20.99 -19.84
N LEU A 742 9.67 21.42 -20.09
CA LEU A 742 8.49 20.58 -20.03
C LEU A 742 7.98 20.34 -21.45
N ARG A 743 7.53 19.12 -21.73
CA ARG A 743 7.03 18.72 -23.04
C ARG A 743 5.81 17.79 -22.87
N MET A 744 4.93 17.86 -23.85
CA MET A 744 3.88 16.87 -24.08
C MET A 744 4.06 16.28 -25.48
N ASP A 745 3.82 14.96 -25.65
CA ASP A 745 3.97 14.30 -26.96
C ASP A 745 2.66 13.66 -27.42
N CYS A 746 2.44 13.72 -28.75
CA CYS A 746 1.37 13.06 -29.47
C CYS A 746 1.90 11.90 -30.35
N LYS A 747 2.83 11.12 -29.86
CA LYS A 747 3.69 10.15 -30.52
C LYS A 747 4.86 10.84 -31.22
N TYR A 748 5.97 10.86 -30.52
CA TYR A 748 7.21 11.51 -30.98
C TYR A 748 7.52 11.15 -32.46
N PRO A 749 7.91 12.13 -33.32
CA PRO A 749 8.33 13.50 -32.99
C PRO A 749 7.22 14.56 -32.92
N CYS A 750 5.96 14.21 -32.94
CA CYS A 750 4.90 15.16 -32.67
C CYS A 750 4.94 15.53 -31.19
N SER A 751 5.27 16.80 -30.87
CA SER A 751 5.44 17.29 -29.50
C SER A 751 5.26 18.79 -29.40
N GLY A 752 4.90 19.27 -28.19
CA GLY A 752 4.98 20.68 -27.81
C GLY A 752 5.90 20.82 -26.60
N GLU A 753 6.95 21.62 -26.73
CA GLU A 753 7.94 21.83 -25.69
C GLU A 753 8.03 23.30 -25.25
N VAL A 754 8.09 23.52 -23.94
CA VAL A 754 8.22 24.84 -23.32
C VAL A 754 9.37 24.85 -22.30
N THR A 755 9.99 26.00 -22.08
CA THR A 755 11.07 26.14 -21.10
C THR A 755 10.50 26.31 -19.70
N PHE A 756 10.96 25.52 -18.74
CA PHE A 756 10.47 25.52 -17.36
C PHE A 756 11.49 26.03 -16.34
N THR A 757 12.73 26.30 -16.76
CA THR A 757 13.86 26.74 -15.93
C THR A 757 13.51 27.90 -15.00
N LYS A 758 12.92 28.97 -15.56
CA LYS A 758 12.54 30.14 -14.76
C LYS A 758 11.55 29.82 -13.66
N VAL A 759 10.57 28.95 -13.93
CA VAL A 759 9.57 28.54 -12.96
C VAL A 759 10.20 27.77 -11.78
N LEU A 760 11.20 26.93 -12.07
CA LEU A 760 11.97 26.19 -11.04
C LEU A 760 12.85 27.14 -10.21
N LEU A 761 13.53 28.11 -10.86
CA LEU A 761 14.38 29.07 -10.18
C LEU A 761 13.61 30.06 -9.31
N ASP A 762 12.39 30.45 -9.72
CA ASP A 762 11.50 31.34 -9.00
C ASP A 762 10.76 30.62 -7.85
N ALA A 763 10.74 29.29 -7.82
CA ALA A 763 10.12 28.53 -6.75
C ALA A 763 10.96 28.59 -5.47
N PRO A 764 10.36 28.82 -4.28
CA PRO A 764 11.08 28.79 -3.02
C PRO A 764 11.73 27.42 -2.78
N LEU A 765 13.02 27.41 -2.47
CA LEU A 765 13.78 26.18 -2.24
C LEU A 765 13.24 25.43 -1.02
N GLY A 766 12.96 24.15 -1.18
CA GLY A 766 12.43 23.29 -0.12
C GLY A 766 10.92 23.42 0.14
N GLU A 767 10.20 24.32 -0.55
CA GLU A 767 8.78 24.54 -0.37
C GLU A 767 7.95 23.94 -1.51
N TRP A 768 6.79 23.37 -1.18
CA TRP A 768 5.86 22.85 -2.19
C TRP A 768 5.21 23.98 -2.98
N THR A 769 5.28 23.90 -4.29
CA THR A 769 4.81 24.88 -5.25
C THR A 769 3.89 24.21 -6.27
N ARG A 770 2.74 24.80 -6.53
CA ARG A 770 1.79 24.34 -7.54
C ARG A 770 1.76 25.31 -8.70
N LYS A 771 1.96 24.80 -9.92
CA LYS A 771 1.91 25.58 -11.17
C LYS A 771 1.00 24.91 -12.18
N ALA A 772 0.31 25.73 -12.98
CA ALA A 772 -0.58 25.30 -14.06
C ALA A 772 -0.09 25.90 -15.38
N ILE A 773 0.27 25.06 -16.32
CA ILE A 773 0.75 25.42 -17.64
C ILE A 773 -0.41 25.20 -18.62
N PRO A 774 -0.99 26.26 -19.22
CA PRO A 774 -2.09 26.11 -20.17
C PRO A 774 -1.75 25.14 -21.30
N THR A 775 -2.67 24.23 -21.65
CA THR A 775 -2.48 23.29 -22.78
C THR A 775 -2.25 24.03 -24.11
N ALA A 776 -2.81 25.23 -24.24
CA ALA A 776 -2.55 26.11 -25.35
C ALA A 776 -1.06 26.44 -25.57
N CYS A 777 -0.24 26.51 -24.49
CA CYS A 777 1.20 26.79 -24.63
C CYS A 777 1.93 25.64 -25.35
N PHE A 778 1.51 24.39 -25.10
CA PHE A 778 2.04 23.22 -25.79
C PHE A 778 1.50 23.08 -27.21
N ALA A 779 0.24 23.44 -27.45
CA ALA A 779 -0.35 23.50 -28.79
C ALA A 779 0.35 24.54 -29.67
N ASP A 780 0.61 25.76 -29.14
CA ASP A 780 1.37 26.82 -29.82
C ASP A 780 2.83 26.38 -30.11
N ALA A 781 3.37 25.49 -29.30
CA ALA A 781 4.69 24.89 -29.49
C ALA A 781 4.69 23.67 -30.44
N GLY A 782 3.55 23.30 -31.04
CA GLY A 782 3.46 22.25 -32.06
C GLY A 782 2.79 20.94 -31.67
N LEU A 783 2.22 20.82 -30.45
CA LEU A 783 1.50 19.63 -30.02
C LEU A 783 0.16 19.50 -30.78
N SER A 784 -0.12 18.31 -31.33
CA SER A 784 -1.47 17.94 -31.74
C SER A 784 -2.26 17.43 -30.53
N LEU A 785 -3.32 18.11 -30.14
CA LEU A 785 -4.12 17.79 -28.97
C LEU A 785 -5.00 16.54 -29.13
N GLU A 786 -5.27 16.10 -30.35
CA GLU A 786 -6.19 15.00 -30.65
C GLU A 786 -5.66 13.62 -30.22
N GLN A 787 -4.35 13.46 -30.06
CA GLN A 787 -3.73 12.15 -29.79
C GLN A 787 -2.53 12.24 -28.85
N VAL A 788 -2.71 12.85 -27.68
CA VAL A 788 -1.64 12.99 -26.68
C VAL A 788 -1.44 11.65 -25.98
N ASN A 789 -0.27 11.05 -26.13
CA ASN A 789 0.10 9.80 -25.45
C ASN A 789 1.15 10.00 -24.37
N THR A 790 1.79 11.18 -24.28
CA THR A 790 2.74 11.51 -23.21
C THR A 790 2.33 12.86 -22.63
N ALA A 791 1.70 12.82 -21.46
CA ALA A 791 1.13 14.01 -20.82
C ALA A 791 2.17 14.91 -20.15
N PHE A 792 3.34 14.35 -19.83
CA PHE A 792 4.39 15.07 -19.10
C PHE A 792 5.76 14.51 -19.46
N VAL A 793 6.68 15.38 -19.85
CA VAL A 793 8.11 15.09 -19.94
C VAL A 793 8.85 16.24 -19.26
N MET A 794 9.76 15.95 -18.35
CA MET A 794 10.72 16.92 -17.83
C MET A 794 12.12 16.48 -18.26
N ALA A 795 12.86 17.39 -18.91
CA ALA A 795 14.19 17.08 -19.43
C ALA A 795 15.20 18.16 -19.09
N THR A 796 16.41 17.77 -18.74
CA THR A 796 17.56 18.66 -18.49
C THR A 796 18.89 17.97 -18.82
N ALA A 797 19.92 18.75 -19.10
CA ALA A 797 21.31 18.26 -19.28
C ALA A 797 22.19 18.58 -18.06
N GLY A 798 21.65 19.23 -17.04
CA GLY A 798 22.40 19.63 -15.83
C GLY A 798 21.84 18.99 -14.57
N ASP A 799 22.44 19.35 -13.43
CA ASP A 799 21.96 18.94 -12.13
C ASP A 799 20.61 19.58 -11.83
N LEU A 800 19.72 18.82 -11.23
CA LEU A 800 18.42 19.24 -10.69
C LEU A 800 17.95 18.18 -9.70
N THR A 801 17.49 18.59 -8.53
CA THR A 801 16.72 17.68 -7.65
C THR A 801 15.35 18.27 -7.39
N VAL A 802 14.30 17.54 -7.78
CA VAL A 802 12.90 17.96 -7.64
C VAL A 802 12.03 16.82 -7.11
N ASP A 803 11.19 17.12 -6.14
CA ASP A 803 10.12 16.21 -5.69
C ASP A 803 8.83 16.58 -6.43
N ILE A 804 8.08 15.59 -6.88
CA ILE A 804 6.77 15.77 -7.53
C ILE A 804 5.75 14.90 -6.81
N THR A 805 4.63 15.51 -6.40
CA THR A 805 3.52 14.79 -5.74
C THR A 805 2.30 14.63 -6.65
N GLU A 806 2.00 15.62 -7.50
CA GLU A 806 0.83 15.59 -8.38
C GLU A 806 1.16 16.11 -9.78
N ILE A 807 0.67 15.40 -10.79
CA ILE A 807 0.57 15.86 -12.19
C ILE A 807 -0.84 15.55 -12.65
N LYS A 808 -1.57 16.56 -13.12
CA LYS A 808 -2.91 16.37 -13.65
C LYS A 808 -3.24 17.32 -14.80
N LEU A 809 -4.19 16.92 -15.62
CA LEU A 809 -4.84 17.76 -16.60
C LEU A 809 -6.13 18.29 -15.95
N ALA A 810 -6.35 19.60 -15.93
CA ALA A 810 -7.48 20.21 -15.23
C ALA A 810 -8.08 21.40 -16.01
N THR A 811 -9.42 21.49 -16.00
CA THR A 811 -10.19 22.53 -16.71
C THR A 811 -10.25 23.86 -15.96
N ALA A 812 -10.10 23.85 -14.62
CA ALA A 812 -10.22 25.06 -13.80
C ALA A 812 -9.07 25.18 -12.79
N PRO A 813 -7.80 25.32 -13.23
CA PRO A 813 -6.69 25.51 -12.31
C PRO A 813 -6.85 26.81 -11.52
N ALA A 814 -6.35 26.83 -10.29
CA ALA A 814 -6.39 28.02 -9.46
C ALA A 814 -5.67 29.19 -10.19
N ILE A 815 -6.31 30.34 -10.35
CA ILE A 815 -5.81 31.50 -11.12
C ILE A 815 -4.37 31.87 -10.71
N ARG A 816 -4.04 31.80 -9.42
CA ARG A 816 -2.69 32.12 -8.90
C ARG A 816 -1.61 31.13 -9.29
N SER A 817 -1.96 29.95 -9.76
CA SER A 817 -1.01 28.91 -10.19
C SER A 817 -0.70 28.97 -11.69
N ILE A 818 -1.44 29.74 -12.47
CA ILE A 818 -1.31 29.79 -13.93
C ILE A 818 -0.02 30.52 -14.32
N VAL A 819 0.78 29.85 -15.16
CA VAL A 819 2.00 30.37 -15.75
C VAL A 819 1.65 30.95 -17.14
N SER A 820 2.11 32.17 -17.44
CA SER A 820 1.94 32.73 -18.77
C SER A 820 2.82 32.01 -19.80
N CYS A 821 2.31 31.73 -21.00
CA CYS A 821 3.13 31.15 -22.06
C CYS A 821 4.34 32.04 -22.39
N ALA A 822 4.24 33.35 -22.16
CA ALA A 822 5.37 34.28 -22.35
C ALA A 822 6.52 34.08 -21.36
N ASP A 823 6.23 33.54 -20.15
CA ASP A 823 7.26 33.21 -19.14
C ASP A 823 7.94 31.86 -19.41
N LEU A 824 7.43 31.11 -20.39
CA LEU A 824 7.91 29.78 -20.79
C LEU A 824 8.78 29.81 -22.05
N VAL A 825 9.19 30.99 -22.50
CA VAL A 825 10.08 31.17 -23.66
C VAL A 825 11.53 31.11 -23.25
N ASN A 826 12.38 30.54 -24.09
CA ASN A 826 13.82 30.37 -23.89
C ASN A 826 14.50 31.74 -23.58
N ASP A 827 14.94 31.88 -22.32
CA ASP A 827 15.88 32.94 -21.95
C ASP A 827 17.19 32.30 -21.48
N THR A 828 18.11 32.08 -22.40
CA THR A 828 19.44 31.50 -22.14
C THR A 828 20.30 32.37 -21.21
N ALA A 829 19.82 33.55 -20.80
CA ALA A 829 20.51 34.47 -19.90
C ALA A 829 20.31 34.17 -18.41
N LEU A 830 19.40 33.25 -18.05
CA LEU A 830 19.01 32.98 -16.64
C LEU A 830 20.00 32.11 -15.87
N LEU A 831 20.93 31.44 -16.55
CA LEU A 831 21.90 30.51 -15.94
C LEU A 831 23.32 31.08 -15.85
N ASN A 832 23.54 32.39 -16.16
CA ASN A 832 24.85 33.07 -16.06
C ASN A 832 24.96 33.96 -14.81
#